data_b6365a7fecb89f2deb54f177414cda49
#
_entry.id   b6365a7fecb89f2deb54f177414cda49
#
_cell.length_a   1.000
_cell.length_b   1.000
_cell.length_c   1.000
_cell.angle_alpha   90.00
_cell.angle_beta   90.00
_cell.angle_gamma   90.00
#
_symmetry.space_group_name_H-M   'P 1'
#
loop_
_entity.id
_entity.type
_entity.pdbx_description
1 polymer ?
#
loop_
_entity_poly.entity_id
_entity_poly.type
_entity_poly.pdbx_seq_one_letter_code
_entity_poly.pdbx_strand_id
1 'polypeptide(L)'
;MPRIPLRIGLATSLLIIIASAFACPAAERAAGDSGDSSGRCFTIQVVDRQTGRGVPLVELRTVNNIRYFTDSNGIIAFYEPGLMNREVFFFVESHGYRFPQDGFAMQGTKLKTEPGKTAVIKIDRINIAERLYRVTGQGIYRDSILTGHPVPLRNPVLNGQVVGQDSVFTCIYRGRLFWMWGDTARASYPLGNFAMSGAFSDLPEKGGLDPAEGVNLEYLVGVDGFSRPIAPMKEPGLVWLDALMTLNDSDGRERMVAGYARLKGLGEVLERGLMVFNDATQSFEPIVRAGVDFLPFSNTGHAFGVNIKGQKYYYFTSPAPVAVRMRVRALWDDVVDANRYEVLTALEAKASAGIPQQRVDMGDSERPWRWVRFADLLGGDASSKAAVIKALEEETSKPHVYDIESGKEILSHNGTVYFNDYRQRWVAIFVQQFGESSFLGEVWCAEADTPVGPWGYARKIVTHNKYSFYNPKQHPHFDRDGGRFIFFEGTYSHTFSGSAENATPRYDYNQIMYRLDLADPRLTLPVAVYQVADGRGGHDYIMRSAVEQPGKWDAVEAVAFYAIEPDRAADGMVPIYRLQASVGNSTRIHLAAQPPASPAEPSFYALTPGEQASENPCIAPLYEYSNATSGEHLYSTQSQPDRPGWDRMEKPLCRVWKAPGKTPLLDRAARPIVEH
;
A
#
# COMPACT_ATOMS: atom_id res chain seq x y z
N MET A 1 41.22 -31.03 18.99
CA MET A 1 42.25 -31.69 18.15
C MET A 1 42.50 -30.78 16.97
N PRO A 2 43.76 -30.65 16.47
CA PRO A 2 44.65 -29.63 16.95
C PRO A 2 44.72 -28.40 16.02
N ARG A 3 45.12 -27.28 16.58
CA ARG A 3 45.42 -26.00 15.91
C ARG A 3 46.74 -26.08 15.13
N ILE A 4 46.75 -25.52 13.91
CA ILE A 4 47.98 -25.26 13.16
C ILE A 4 48.15 -23.73 13.04
N PRO A 5 49.26 -23.14 13.46
CA PRO A 5 49.49 -21.71 13.32
C PRO A 5 50.16 -21.39 11.97
N LEU A 6 49.63 -20.44 11.24
CA LEU A 6 50.25 -19.88 10.03
C LEU A 6 51.12 -18.68 10.42
N ARG A 7 52.40 -18.79 10.19
CA ARG A 7 53.38 -17.68 10.33
C ARG A 7 53.33 -16.82 9.08
N ILE A 8 53.15 -15.52 9.27
CA ILE A 8 53.28 -14.49 8.22
C ILE A 8 54.75 -13.98 8.26
N GLY A 9 55.46 -14.21 7.18
CA GLY A 9 56.78 -13.61 6.95
C GLY A 9 56.65 -12.28 6.19
N LEU A 10 57.12 -11.20 6.79
CA LEU A 10 57.32 -9.92 6.10
C LEU A 10 58.54 -10.04 5.16
N ALA A 11 58.35 -9.79 3.87
CA ALA A 11 59.41 -9.51 2.92
C ALA A 11 59.25 -8.07 2.43
N THR A 12 60.16 -7.22 2.87
CA THR A 12 60.29 -5.81 2.43
C THR A 12 61.07 -5.81 1.11
N SER A 13 60.40 -5.48 0.00
CA SER A 13 61.07 -5.24 -1.29
C SER A 13 60.99 -3.76 -1.63
N LEU A 14 62.13 -3.12 -1.60
CA LEU A 14 62.41 -1.71 -2.01
C LEU A 14 62.40 -1.65 -3.54
N LEU A 15 61.41 -0.98 -4.16
CA LEU A 15 61.35 -0.76 -5.60
C LEU A 15 61.76 0.69 -5.91
N ILE A 16 62.89 0.85 -6.57
CA ILE A 16 63.42 2.12 -7.09
C ILE A 16 62.63 2.43 -8.38
N ILE A 17 61.90 3.55 -8.40
CA ILE A 17 61.18 4.04 -9.60
C ILE A 17 62.14 4.96 -10.37
N ILE A 18 62.59 4.50 -11.54
CA ILE A 18 63.23 5.32 -12.56
C ILE A 18 62.12 5.93 -13.42
N ALA A 19 61.97 7.26 -13.35
CA ALA A 19 61.05 7.99 -14.21
C ALA A 19 61.67 8.20 -15.60
N SER A 20 61.22 7.43 -16.58
CA SER A 20 61.50 7.70 -18.00
C SER A 20 60.27 8.42 -18.59
N ALA A 21 60.45 9.68 -18.94
CA ALA A 21 59.45 10.44 -19.68
C ALA A 21 59.34 9.92 -21.12
N PHE A 22 58.31 9.15 -21.42
CA PHE A 22 57.90 8.89 -22.79
C PHE A 22 56.83 9.91 -23.18
N ALA A 23 57.15 10.82 -24.08
CA ALA A 23 56.16 11.64 -24.77
C ALA A 23 55.27 10.74 -25.62
N CYS A 24 53.99 10.64 -25.25
CA CYS A 24 52.96 9.99 -26.06
C CYS A 24 52.55 10.96 -27.19
N PRO A 25 52.59 10.57 -28.46
CA PRO A 25 52.05 11.41 -29.52
C PRO A 25 50.54 11.59 -29.31
N ALA A 26 50.08 12.83 -29.48
CA ALA A 26 48.67 13.17 -29.47
C ALA A 26 47.89 12.27 -30.43
N ALA A 27 47.09 11.37 -29.91
CA ALA A 27 46.11 10.64 -30.68
C ALA A 27 45.13 11.67 -31.23
N GLU A 28 45.10 11.81 -32.53
CA GLU A 28 44.02 12.48 -33.29
C GLU A 28 42.70 11.91 -32.75
N ARG A 29 41.89 12.76 -32.17
CA ARG A 29 40.49 12.44 -31.89
C ARG A 29 39.85 12.16 -33.25
N ALA A 30 39.67 10.88 -33.58
CA ALA A 30 38.72 10.48 -34.55
C ALA A 30 37.39 11.15 -34.13
N ALA A 31 36.91 12.07 -34.95
CA ALA A 31 35.56 12.60 -34.87
C ALA A 31 34.64 11.40 -34.91
N GLY A 32 34.21 10.93 -33.77
CA GLY A 32 33.24 9.84 -33.65
C GLY A 32 31.98 10.30 -34.34
N ASP A 33 31.69 9.60 -35.40
CA ASP A 33 30.43 9.60 -36.10
C ASP A 33 29.31 9.54 -35.07
N SER A 34 28.66 10.68 -34.84
CA SER A 34 27.40 10.77 -34.11
C SER A 34 26.28 10.20 -34.99
N GLY A 35 26.54 9.06 -35.61
CA GLY A 35 25.58 8.32 -36.42
C GLY A 35 24.37 8.01 -35.56
N ASP A 36 23.24 8.51 -36.00
CA ASP A 36 21.91 8.28 -35.48
C ASP A 36 21.73 6.80 -35.08
N SER A 37 21.87 6.51 -33.79
CA SER A 37 21.75 5.15 -33.23
C SER A 37 20.34 4.58 -33.47
N SER A 38 19.35 5.42 -33.74
CA SER A 38 17.96 5.04 -33.97
C SER A 38 17.82 4.13 -35.23
N GLY A 39 18.65 4.32 -36.22
CA GLY A 39 18.65 3.52 -37.45
C GLY A 39 19.29 2.12 -37.32
N ARG A 40 20.02 1.82 -36.24
CA ARG A 40 20.70 0.53 -36.03
C ARG A 40 19.85 -0.50 -35.29
N CYS A 41 18.97 -0.05 -34.39
CA CYS A 41 18.16 -0.93 -33.57
C CYS A 41 16.90 -1.37 -34.29
N PHE A 42 16.43 -2.58 -33.97
CA PHE A 42 15.07 -3.02 -34.22
C PHE A 42 14.23 -2.72 -32.97
N THR A 43 13.14 -1.98 -33.11
CA THR A 43 12.27 -1.60 -32.02
C THR A 43 11.26 -2.70 -31.76
N ILE A 44 11.17 -3.18 -30.50
CA ILE A 44 10.09 -4.05 -30.09
C ILE A 44 9.28 -3.30 -29.03
N GLN A 45 8.01 -3.01 -29.34
CA GLN A 45 7.09 -2.39 -28.39
C GLN A 45 6.12 -3.44 -27.85
N VAL A 46 6.07 -3.58 -26.52
CA VAL A 46 5.10 -4.45 -25.85
C VAL A 46 4.01 -3.60 -25.23
N VAL A 47 2.75 -3.88 -25.57
CA VAL A 47 1.61 -3.08 -25.12
C VAL A 47 0.55 -3.95 -24.42
N ASP A 48 -0.11 -3.35 -23.44
CA ASP A 48 -1.33 -3.89 -22.82
C ASP A 48 -2.45 -3.91 -23.88
N ARG A 49 -3.05 -5.07 -24.11
CA ARG A 49 -4.12 -5.23 -25.12
C ARG A 49 -5.36 -4.40 -24.79
N GLN A 50 -5.65 -4.16 -23.51
CA GLN A 50 -6.85 -3.45 -23.07
C GLN A 50 -6.72 -1.93 -23.27
N THR A 51 -5.53 -1.36 -22.98
CA THR A 51 -5.33 0.09 -22.98
C THR A 51 -4.49 0.59 -24.14
N GLY A 52 -3.74 -0.29 -24.82
CA GLY A 52 -2.77 0.08 -25.85
C GLY A 52 -1.49 0.73 -25.30
N ARG A 53 -1.39 0.92 -23.99
CA ARG A 53 -0.23 1.51 -23.33
C ARG A 53 0.96 0.55 -23.36
N GLY A 54 2.17 1.10 -23.52
CA GLY A 54 3.41 0.34 -23.37
C GLY A 54 3.55 -0.25 -21.96
N VAL A 55 3.96 -1.50 -21.86
CA VAL A 55 4.10 -2.22 -20.58
C VAL A 55 5.58 -2.31 -20.19
N PRO A 56 6.03 -1.66 -19.09
CA PRO A 56 7.38 -1.82 -18.57
C PRO A 56 7.60 -3.20 -17.96
N LEU A 57 8.87 -3.58 -17.74
CA LEU A 57 9.23 -4.82 -17.03
C LEU A 57 8.65 -6.09 -17.71
N VAL A 58 8.58 -6.12 -19.05
CA VAL A 58 8.32 -7.33 -19.81
C VAL A 58 9.64 -7.93 -20.26
N GLU A 59 9.89 -9.18 -19.92
CA GLU A 59 11.04 -9.91 -20.40
C GLU A 59 10.78 -10.43 -21.80
N LEU A 60 11.71 -10.15 -22.72
CA LEU A 60 11.86 -10.83 -23.99
C LEU A 60 13.18 -11.59 -23.97
N ARG A 61 13.11 -12.91 -24.14
CA ARG A 61 14.30 -13.78 -24.09
C ARG A 61 14.45 -14.52 -25.41
N THR A 62 15.62 -14.41 -26.00
CA THR A 62 15.97 -15.15 -27.23
C THR A 62 16.21 -16.64 -26.96
N VAL A 63 16.22 -17.47 -28.00
CA VAL A 63 16.48 -18.93 -27.89
C VAL A 63 17.85 -19.22 -27.26
N ASN A 64 18.83 -18.35 -27.48
CA ASN A 64 20.16 -18.44 -26.85
C ASN A 64 20.26 -17.70 -25.50
N ASN A 65 19.11 -17.47 -24.83
CA ASN A 65 18.99 -16.96 -23.46
C ASN A 65 19.48 -15.53 -23.22
N ILE A 66 19.56 -14.68 -24.25
CA ILE A 66 19.80 -13.24 -24.04
C ILE A 66 18.48 -12.62 -23.59
N ARG A 67 18.50 -11.91 -22.43
CA ARG A 67 17.31 -11.34 -21.79
C ARG A 67 17.28 -9.83 -21.99
N TYR A 68 16.14 -9.33 -22.44
CA TYR A 68 15.82 -7.92 -22.57
C TYR A 68 14.58 -7.59 -21.74
N PHE A 69 14.55 -6.41 -21.17
CA PHE A 69 13.40 -5.92 -20.41
C PHE A 69 12.93 -4.60 -21.01
N THR A 70 11.64 -4.51 -21.28
CA THR A 70 11.05 -3.27 -21.79
C THR A 70 11.27 -2.12 -20.81
N ASP A 71 11.53 -0.91 -21.33
CA ASP A 71 11.59 0.33 -20.55
C ASP A 71 10.18 0.85 -20.19
N SER A 72 10.07 2.05 -19.61
CA SER A 72 8.80 2.59 -19.15
C SER A 72 7.78 2.90 -20.25
N ASN A 73 8.18 2.96 -21.51
CA ASN A 73 7.28 3.02 -22.68
C ASN A 73 6.95 1.63 -23.26
N GLY A 74 7.39 0.56 -22.60
CA GLY A 74 7.24 -0.80 -23.12
C GLY A 74 8.14 -1.11 -24.32
N ILE A 75 9.27 -0.42 -24.46
CA ILE A 75 10.17 -0.50 -25.62
C ILE A 75 11.45 -1.28 -25.28
N ILE A 76 11.91 -2.08 -26.26
CA ILE A 76 13.23 -2.68 -26.32
C ILE A 76 13.90 -2.21 -27.61
N ALA A 77 15.10 -1.64 -27.48
CA ALA A 77 16.02 -1.37 -28.58
C ALA A 77 16.89 -2.61 -28.82
N PHE A 78 16.41 -3.52 -29.68
CA PHE A 78 17.11 -4.77 -29.98
C PHE A 78 18.21 -4.56 -30.97
N TYR A 79 19.43 -4.95 -30.61
CA TYR A 79 20.58 -4.98 -31.51
C TYR A 79 21.54 -6.11 -31.12
N GLU A 80 21.52 -7.18 -31.92
CA GLU A 80 22.44 -8.30 -31.81
C GLU A 80 23.02 -8.57 -33.21
N PRO A 81 24.29 -8.25 -33.48
CA PRO A 81 24.85 -8.30 -34.84
C PRO A 81 24.58 -9.60 -35.60
N GLY A 82 24.68 -10.76 -34.95
CA GLY A 82 24.43 -12.06 -35.57
C GLY A 82 22.95 -12.41 -35.76
N LEU A 83 22.04 -11.67 -35.14
CA LEU A 83 20.59 -11.89 -35.15
C LEU A 83 19.83 -10.79 -35.91
N MET A 84 20.50 -9.78 -36.43
CA MET A 84 19.87 -8.76 -37.28
C MET A 84 19.56 -9.31 -38.65
N ASN A 85 18.47 -8.81 -39.28
CA ASN A 85 17.94 -9.26 -40.56
C ASN A 85 17.58 -10.75 -40.58
N ARG A 86 17.19 -11.31 -39.46
CA ARG A 86 16.79 -12.71 -39.25
C ARG A 86 15.39 -12.80 -38.66
N GLU A 87 14.77 -13.97 -38.80
CA GLU A 87 13.65 -14.34 -37.93
C GLU A 87 14.21 -14.81 -36.57
N VAL A 88 13.83 -14.11 -35.51
CA VAL A 88 14.24 -14.40 -34.14
C VAL A 88 13.00 -14.73 -33.33
N PHE A 89 13.02 -15.84 -32.56
CA PHE A 89 11.97 -16.16 -31.62
C PHE A 89 12.27 -15.51 -30.27
N PHE A 90 11.26 -14.80 -29.73
CA PHE A 90 11.31 -14.19 -28.42
C PHE A 90 10.28 -14.86 -27.51
N PHE A 91 10.75 -15.45 -26.42
CA PHE A 91 9.88 -15.81 -25.29
C PHE A 91 9.41 -14.51 -24.65
N VAL A 92 8.13 -14.47 -24.22
CA VAL A 92 7.50 -13.30 -23.63
C VAL A 92 7.00 -13.64 -22.24
N GLU A 93 7.53 -12.98 -21.20
CA GLU A 93 7.16 -13.22 -19.82
C GLU A 93 7.02 -11.89 -19.05
N SER A 94 6.02 -11.78 -18.18
CA SER A 94 5.85 -10.60 -17.32
C SER A 94 4.97 -10.91 -16.12
N HIS A 95 5.34 -10.38 -14.95
CA HIS A 95 4.49 -10.44 -13.77
C HIS A 95 3.13 -9.78 -14.04
N GLY A 96 2.05 -10.47 -13.69
CA GLY A 96 0.70 -9.95 -13.81
C GLY A 96 0.17 -9.77 -15.23
N TYR A 97 0.85 -10.32 -16.22
CA TYR A 97 0.43 -10.36 -17.62
C TYR A 97 0.57 -11.77 -18.20
N ARG A 98 -0.17 -12.05 -19.26
CA ARG A 98 -0.15 -13.32 -19.99
C ARG A 98 0.11 -13.06 -21.48
N PHE A 99 0.91 -13.93 -22.08
CA PHE A 99 1.05 -14.08 -23.52
C PHE A 99 0.58 -15.48 -23.93
N PRO A 100 -0.09 -15.66 -25.07
CA PRO A 100 -0.56 -16.99 -25.51
C PRO A 100 0.57 -17.98 -25.68
N GLN A 101 0.28 -19.25 -25.43
CA GLN A 101 1.16 -20.39 -25.73
C GLN A 101 0.80 -20.99 -27.08
N ASP A 102 1.79 -21.49 -27.82
CA ASP A 102 1.58 -22.28 -29.01
C ASP A 102 1.28 -23.78 -28.68
N GLY A 103 1.13 -24.59 -29.72
CA GLY A 103 0.83 -26.02 -29.56
C GLY A 103 1.94 -26.84 -28.88
N PHE A 104 3.13 -26.29 -28.70
CA PHE A 104 4.25 -26.88 -27.98
C PHE A 104 4.43 -26.25 -26.58
N ALA A 105 3.44 -25.51 -26.09
CA ALA A 105 3.48 -24.76 -24.84
C ALA A 105 4.59 -23.68 -24.81
N MET A 106 5.09 -23.22 -25.95
CA MET A 106 6.04 -22.12 -26.05
C MET A 106 5.29 -20.79 -25.97
N GLN A 107 5.64 -19.97 -24.99
CA GLN A 107 5.06 -18.65 -24.77
C GLN A 107 5.94 -17.58 -25.42
N GLY A 108 5.68 -17.25 -26.68
CA GLY A 108 6.54 -16.34 -27.43
C GLY A 108 6.09 -16.14 -28.88
N THR A 109 6.87 -15.34 -29.62
CA THR A 109 6.59 -15.01 -31.01
C THR A 109 7.88 -14.86 -31.84
N LYS A 110 7.79 -15.08 -33.16
CA LYS A 110 8.86 -14.80 -34.11
C LYS A 110 8.73 -13.39 -34.66
N LEU A 111 9.84 -12.65 -34.69
CA LEU A 111 9.92 -11.33 -35.28
C LEU A 111 11.09 -11.27 -36.26
N LYS A 112 10.91 -10.55 -37.39
CA LYS A 112 11.97 -10.24 -38.33
C LYS A 112 12.70 -8.97 -37.88
N THR A 113 13.94 -9.11 -37.43
CA THR A 113 14.74 -8.08 -36.75
C THR A 113 15.42 -7.14 -37.75
N GLU A 114 14.65 -6.35 -38.46
CA GLU A 114 15.17 -5.39 -39.45
C GLU A 114 15.55 -4.07 -38.77
N PRO A 115 16.80 -3.55 -38.95
CA PRO A 115 17.20 -2.26 -38.42
C PRO A 115 16.25 -1.13 -38.81
N GLY A 116 15.93 -0.24 -37.86
CA GLY A 116 15.03 0.90 -38.06
C GLY A 116 13.54 0.55 -38.21
N LYS A 117 13.17 -0.74 -38.12
CA LYS A 117 11.75 -1.17 -38.10
C LYS A 117 11.24 -1.39 -36.68
N THR A 118 9.90 -1.40 -36.57
CA THR A 118 9.20 -1.62 -35.30
C THR A 118 8.25 -2.81 -35.39
N ALA A 119 8.22 -3.64 -34.37
CA ALA A 119 7.19 -4.65 -34.14
C ALA A 119 6.43 -4.37 -32.83
N VAL A 120 5.15 -4.72 -32.79
CA VAL A 120 4.29 -4.55 -31.64
C VAL A 120 3.84 -5.93 -31.14
N ILE A 121 4.09 -6.20 -29.85
CA ILE A 121 3.60 -7.39 -29.15
C ILE A 121 2.48 -6.94 -28.21
N LYS A 122 1.32 -7.62 -28.25
CA LYS A 122 0.18 -7.35 -27.35
C LYS A 122 0.10 -8.44 -26.29
N ILE A 123 0.07 -8.04 -25.02
CA ILE A 123 -0.09 -8.94 -23.87
C ILE A 123 -1.37 -8.65 -23.11
N ASP A 124 -1.91 -9.67 -22.43
CA ASP A 124 -3.17 -9.59 -21.70
C ASP A 124 -2.92 -9.40 -20.20
N ARG A 125 -3.48 -8.34 -19.62
CA ARG A 125 -3.30 -8.02 -18.20
C ARG A 125 -4.15 -8.95 -17.32
N ILE A 126 -3.51 -9.63 -16.36
CA ILE A 126 -4.14 -10.43 -15.31
C ILE A 126 -4.39 -9.57 -14.08
N ASN A 127 -3.41 -8.74 -13.68
CA ASN A 127 -3.56 -7.82 -12.55
C ASN A 127 -4.76 -6.88 -12.76
N ILE A 128 -5.42 -6.50 -11.68
CA ILE A 128 -6.45 -5.46 -11.73
C ILE A 128 -5.79 -4.10 -11.94
N ALA A 129 -4.73 -3.80 -11.16
CA ALA A 129 -3.96 -2.59 -11.34
C ALA A 129 -3.06 -2.66 -12.60
N GLU A 130 -2.94 -1.53 -13.27
CA GLU A 130 -2.10 -1.35 -14.46
C GLU A 130 -0.72 -0.85 -14.08
N ARG A 131 0.34 -1.52 -14.54
CA ARG A 131 1.73 -1.10 -14.34
C ARG A 131 2.10 0.01 -15.32
N LEU A 132 2.52 1.17 -14.79
CA LEU A 132 2.69 2.37 -15.61
C LEU A 132 4.14 2.63 -16.05
N TYR A 133 5.03 2.81 -15.07
CA TYR A 133 6.43 3.15 -15.32
C TYR A 133 7.28 2.91 -14.07
N ARG A 134 8.59 2.95 -14.24
CA ARG A 134 9.56 2.96 -13.14
C ARG A 134 9.83 4.40 -12.71
N VAL A 135 9.68 4.67 -11.41
CA VAL A 135 9.81 6.04 -10.83
C VAL A 135 11.26 6.43 -10.61
N THR A 136 12.08 5.50 -10.12
CA THR A 136 13.48 5.74 -9.73
C THR A 136 14.46 4.96 -10.60
N GLY A 137 15.73 5.32 -10.50
CA GLY A 137 16.84 4.56 -11.08
C GLY A 137 17.32 5.04 -12.45
N GLN A 138 18.31 4.34 -12.99
CA GLN A 138 18.97 4.68 -14.23
C GLN A 138 18.24 4.10 -15.45
N GLY A 139 18.20 4.86 -16.56
CA GLY A 139 17.70 4.37 -17.84
C GLY A 139 16.22 4.04 -17.86
N ILE A 140 15.39 4.86 -17.18
CA ILE A 140 13.93 4.69 -17.09
C ILE A 140 13.29 4.59 -18.48
N TYR A 141 13.82 5.36 -19.45
CA TYR A 141 13.40 5.40 -20.87
C TYR A 141 14.57 5.15 -21.82
N ARG A 142 15.57 4.34 -21.43
CA ARG A 142 16.78 4.11 -22.21
C ARG A 142 16.49 3.63 -23.63
N ASP A 143 15.64 2.63 -23.76
CA ASP A 143 15.39 1.99 -25.04
C ASP A 143 14.53 2.88 -25.95
N SER A 144 13.62 3.66 -25.36
CA SER A 144 12.89 4.73 -26.06
C SER A 144 13.85 5.76 -26.67
N ILE A 145 14.84 6.23 -25.89
CA ILE A 145 15.84 7.19 -26.38
C ILE A 145 16.67 6.61 -27.52
N LEU A 146 17.12 5.37 -27.39
CA LEU A 146 17.92 4.69 -28.42
C LEU A 146 17.16 4.47 -29.75
N THR A 147 15.84 4.45 -29.69
CA THR A 147 14.97 4.24 -30.86
C THR A 147 14.25 5.51 -31.29
N GLY A 148 14.60 6.67 -30.72
CA GLY A 148 14.05 7.98 -31.09
C GLY A 148 12.60 8.23 -30.66
N HIS A 149 12.08 7.48 -29.67
CA HIS A 149 10.74 7.69 -29.15
C HIS A 149 10.72 8.83 -28.11
N PRO A 150 9.63 9.61 -28.05
CA PRO A 150 9.49 10.69 -27.08
C PRO A 150 9.44 10.14 -25.64
N VAL A 151 9.99 10.92 -24.70
CA VAL A 151 10.02 10.60 -23.29
C VAL A 151 9.51 11.79 -22.47
N PRO A 152 8.71 11.58 -21.39
CA PRO A 152 8.10 12.67 -20.66
C PRO A 152 9.04 13.34 -19.64
N LEU A 153 10.08 12.63 -19.18
CA LEU A 153 10.96 13.09 -18.08
C LEU A 153 12.00 14.11 -18.56
N ARG A 154 12.31 15.10 -17.73
CA ARG A 154 13.43 16.04 -17.94
C ARG A 154 14.80 15.35 -17.89
N ASN A 155 14.98 14.37 -16.98
CA ASN A 155 16.21 13.63 -16.77
C ASN A 155 15.98 12.11 -16.93
N PRO A 156 15.71 11.60 -18.16
CA PRO A 156 15.25 10.22 -18.36
C PRO A 156 16.35 9.16 -18.29
N VAL A 157 17.63 9.56 -18.31
CA VAL A 157 18.77 8.65 -18.36
C VAL A 157 19.34 8.38 -16.98
N LEU A 158 19.70 9.43 -16.27
CA LEU A 158 20.24 9.36 -14.90
C LEU A 158 19.93 10.66 -14.19
N ASN A 159 19.31 10.57 -13.01
CA ASN A 159 18.93 11.70 -12.19
C ASN A 159 19.50 11.53 -10.78
N GLY A 160 20.19 12.53 -10.24
CA GLY A 160 20.85 12.48 -8.94
C GLY A 160 21.83 11.30 -8.77
N GLN A 161 22.36 10.74 -9.88
CA GLN A 161 23.18 9.53 -9.95
C GLN A 161 22.54 8.29 -9.30
N VAL A 162 21.22 8.28 -9.12
CA VAL A 162 20.46 7.20 -8.50
C VAL A 162 20.30 6.03 -9.48
N VAL A 163 20.64 4.81 -9.05
CA VAL A 163 20.40 3.59 -9.82
C VAL A 163 19.38 2.66 -9.18
N GLY A 164 19.03 2.89 -7.91
CA GLY A 164 17.97 2.19 -7.20
C GLY A 164 17.69 2.83 -5.86
N GLN A 165 16.43 2.72 -5.39
CA GLN A 165 15.95 3.25 -4.09
C GLN A 165 14.80 2.42 -3.57
N ASP A 166 14.64 2.37 -2.24
CA ASP A 166 13.54 1.66 -1.60
C ASP A 166 12.67 2.54 -0.68
N SER A 167 11.49 2.02 -0.30
CA SER A 167 10.66 2.52 0.80
C SER A 167 10.30 4.00 0.71
N VAL A 168 9.41 4.36 -0.22
CA VAL A 168 9.00 5.75 -0.47
C VAL A 168 8.05 6.31 0.60
N PHE A 169 8.28 7.57 0.99
CA PHE A 169 7.35 8.40 1.77
C PHE A 169 7.15 9.74 1.06
N THR A 170 5.94 10.28 1.13
CA THR A 170 5.63 11.58 0.52
C THR A 170 4.70 12.42 1.40
N CYS A 171 4.86 13.75 1.32
CA CYS A 171 3.90 14.72 1.83
C CYS A 171 3.92 15.99 0.98
N ILE A 172 2.84 16.79 1.03
CA ILE A 172 2.89 18.15 0.50
C ILE A 172 3.61 19.03 1.52
N TYR A 173 4.60 19.78 1.05
CA TYR A 173 5.31 20.78 1.83
C TYR A 173 5.53 22.04 1.00
N ARG A 174 5.04 23.18 1.48
CA ARG A 174 5.08 24.49 0.79
C ARG A 174 4.56 24.42 -0.65
N GLY A 175 3.48 23.66 -0.83
CA GLY A 175 2.80 23.54 -2.11
C GLY A 175 3.52 22.70 -3.17
N ARG A 176 4.59 21.98 -2.80
CA ARG A 176 5.28 20.98 -3.62
C ARG A 176 5.19 19.61 -2.96
N LEU A 177 5.35 18.56 -3.72
CA LEU A 177 5.43 17.20 -3.19
C LEU A 177 6.89 16.91 -2.79
N PHE A 178 7.11 16.64 -1.51
CA PHE A 178 8.38 16.15 -0.99
C PHE A 178 8.37 14.62 -0.99
N TRP A 179 9.46 14.05 -1.43
CA TRP A 179 9.72 12.62 -1.50
C TRP A 179 10.90 12.26 -0.62
N MET A 180 10.83 11.14 0.08
CA MET A 180 11.99 10.53 0.71
C MET A 180 11.97 9.03 0.50
N TRP A 181 13.17 8.46 0.41
CA TRP A 181 13.40 7.04 0.24
C TRP A 181 14.42 6.56 1.28
N GLY A 182 14.47 5.24 1.47
CA GLY A 182 15.51 4.58 2.24
C GLY A 182 16.85 4.56 1.52
N ASP A 183 17.49 3.40 1.51
CA ASP A 183 18.82 3.25 0.91
C ASP A 183 18.80 3.57 -0.58
N THR A 184 19.91 4.19 -1.04
CA THR A 184 20.06 4.62 -2.42
C THR A 184 21.33 4.04 -3.03
N ALA A 185 21.17 3.24 -4.08
CA ALA A 185 22.26 2.66 -4.85
C ALA A 185 22.84 3.65 -5.86
N ARG A 186 24.14 3.59 -6.09
CA ARG A 186 24.92 4.39 -7.04
C ARG A 186 25.66 3.47 -8.00
N ALA A 187 25.87 3.89 -9.25
CA ALA A 187 26.59 3.08 -10.23
C ALA A 187 28.02 2.68 -9.82
N SER A 188 28.69 3.51 -9.01
CA SER A 188 30.04 3.25 -8.51
C SER A 188 30.10 2.37 -7.25
N TYR A 189 28.97 2.21 -6.54
CA TYR A 189 28.91 1.39 -5.32
C TYR A 189 27.46 1.03 -4.97
N PRO A 190 27.11 -0.25 -4.73
CA PRO A 190 25.80 -0.64 -4.23
C PRO A 190 25.57 0.00 -2.85
N LEU A 191 24.36 0.50 -2.59
CA LEU A 191 24.02 1.27 -1.39
C LEU A 191 24.96 2.46 -1.15
N GLY A 192 25.27 3.23 -2.22
CA GLY A 192 26.18 4.38 -2.17
C GLY A 192 25.76 5.48 -1.19
N ASN A 193 24.47 5.55 -0.85
CA ASN A 193 23.92 6.30 0.28
C ASN A 193 23.09 5.35 1.16
N PHE A 194 23.73 4.78 2.17
CA PHE A 194 23.09 3.91 3.16
C PHE A 194 22.41 4.76 4.24
N ALA A 195 21.49 5.61 3.81
CA ALA A 195 20.70 6.54 4.62
C ALA A 195 19.53 7.07 3.80
N MET A 196 18.59 7.76 4.46
CA MET A 196 17.47 8.40 3.80
C MET A 196 17.91 9.45 2.78
N SER A 197 17.33 9.43 1.60
CA SER A 197 17.51 10.40 0.52
C SER A 197 16.21 11.16 0.25
N GLY A 198 16.25 12.29 -0.46
CA GLY A 198 15.07 13.10 -0.71
C GLY A 198 15.08 13.83 -2.05
N ALA A 199 13.86 14.19 -2.49
CA ALA A 199 13.63 15.01 -3.68
C ALA A 199 12.36 15.85 -3.51
N PHE A 200 12.20 16.82 -4.40
CA PHE A 200 10.94 17.53 -4.62
C PHE A 200 10.40 17.23 -6.01
N SER A 201 9.08 17.34 -6.18
CA SER A 201 8.42 17.44 -7.47
C SER A 201 7.26 18.42 -7.40
N ASP A 202 6.85 18.94 -8.55
CA ASP A 202 5.64 19.75 -8.63
C ASP A 202 4.41 18.84 -8.62
N LEU A 203 3.31 19.33 -8.03
CA LEU A 203 2.02 18.69 -8.12
C LEU A 203 1.48 18.78 -9.57
N PRO A 204 0.70 17.81 -10.05
CA PRO A 204 0.17 17.84 -11.41
C PRO A 204 -0.56 19.12 -11.75
N GLU A 205 -1.39 19.65 -10.84
CA GLU A 205 -2.12 20.91 -11.01
C GLU A 205 -1.25 22.18 -10.89
N LYS A 206 0.03 22.01 -10.51
CA LYS A 206 1.02 23.10 -10.40
C LYS A 206 2.17 22.97 -11.40
N GLY A 207 1.94 22.32 -12.52
CA GLY A 207 2.91 22.16 -13.60
C GLY A 207 3.74 20.86 -13.54
N GLY A 208 3.41 19.96 -12.65
CA GLY A 208 3.90 18.58 -12.67
C GLY A 208 3.36 17.79 -13.87
N LEU A 209 3.97 16.65 -14.16
CA LEU A 209 3.47 15.73 -15.18
C LEU A 209 2.15 15.08 -14.75
N ASP A 210 1.38 14.62 -15.74
CA ASP A 210 0.30 13.68 -15.46
C ASP A 210 0.88 12.44 -14.75
N PRO A 211 0.35 12.03 -13.60
CA PRO A 211 0.86 10.86 -12.87
C PRO A 211 0.75 9.55 -13.64
N ALA A 212 -0.03 9.50 -14.74
CA ALA A 212 -0.02 8.37 -15.64
C ALA A 212 1.22 8.35 -16.58
N GLU A 213 1.95 9.44 -16.71
CA GLU A 213 3.11 9.58 -17.62
C GLU A 213 4.45 9.53 -16.90
N GLY A 214 4.54 10.08 -15.68
CA GLY A 214 5.78 10.12 -14.94
C GLY A 214 5.82 11.16 -13.83
N VAL A 215 6.98 11.24 -13.14
CA VAL A 215 7.25 12.24 -12.12
C VAL A 215 8.64 12.84 -12.36
N ASN A 216 8.72 14.17 -12.46
CA ASN A 216 10.00 14.89 -12.55
C ASN A 216 10.56 15.14 -11.14
N LEU A 217 11.46 14.29 -10.69
CA LEU A 217 12.12 14.40 -9.40
C LEU A 217 13.30 15.38 -9.45
N GLU A 218 13.37 16.28 -8.46
CA GLU A 218 14.48 17.19 -8.21
C GLU A 218 15.20 16.72 -6.94
N TYR A 219 16.20 15.83 -7.09
CA TYR A 219 16.92 15.24 -5.96
C TYR A 219 17.73 16.27 -5.19
N LEU A 220 17.75 16.11 -3.87
CA LEU A 220 18.69 16.80 -2.99
C LEU A 220 20.07 16.15 -3.12
N VAL A 221 20.97 16.80 -3.88
CA VAL A 221 22.27 16.23 -4.23
C VAL A 221 23.41 16.85 -3.43
N GLY A 222 24.48 16.09 -3.26
CA GLY A 222 25.75 16.56 -2.73
C GLY A 222 26.62 17.27 -3.77
N VAL A 223 27.81 17.69 -3.37
CA VAL A 223 28.78 18.36 -4.25
C VAL A 223 29.26 17.50 -5.41
N ASP A 224 29.13 16.18 -5.28
CA ASP A 224 29.47 15.18 -6.32
C ASP A 224 28.27 14.89 -7.25
N GLY A 225 27.13 15.56 -7.06
CA GLY A 225 25.90 15.37 -7.84
C GLY A 225 25.12 14.09 -7.50
N PHE A 226 25.52 13.32 -6.47
CA PHE A 226 24.80 12.16 -5.99
C PHE A 226 23.75 12.56 -4.95
N SER A 227 22.63 11.84 -4.90
CA SER A 227 21.59 12.01 -3.89
C SER A 227 22.17 11.85 -2.49
N ARG A 228 22.08 12.90 -1.67
CA ARG A 228 22.74 12.97 -0.37
C ARG A 228 21.86 12.51 0.79
N PRO A 229 22.43 12.12 1.95
CA PRO A 229 21.68 11.93 3.18
C PRO A 229 20.90 13.20 3.58
N ILE A 230 19.61 13.03 3.94
CA ILE A 230 18.73 14.13 4.36
C ILE A 230 18.51 14.20 5.88
N ALA A 231 18.99 13.23 6.65
CA ALA A 231 18.87 13.18 8.11
C ALA A 231 20.23 12.93 8.77
N PRO A 232 21.25 13.81 8.54
CA PRO A 232 22.58 13.61 9.12
C PRO A 232 22.55 13.85 10.63
N MET A 233 23.20 12.97 11.40
CA MET A 233 23.44 13.12 12.83
C MET A 233 24.94 13.12 13.14
N LYS A 234 25.34 13.81 14.22
CA LYS A 234 26.73 13.81 14.68
C LYS A 234 27.11 12.50 15.36
N GLU A 235 26.14 11.86 16.00
CA GLU A 235 26.30 10.59 16.68
C GLU A 235 26.36 9.45 15.66
N PRO A 236 27.22 8.42 15.89
CA PRO A 236 27.33 7.30 14.98
C PRO A 236 26.05 6.48 14.93
N GLY A 237 25.75 5.93 13.75
CA GLY A 237 24.57 5.09 13.48
C GLY A 237 23.88 5.47 12.19
N LEU A 238 23.02 4.57 11.73
CA LEU A 238 22.14 4.79 10.59
C LEU A 238 20.87 5.49 11.06
N VAL A 239 20.35 6.41 10.27
CA VAL A 239 19.11 7.13 10.59
C VAL A 239 18.07 6.82 9.54
N TRP A 240 16.97 6.20 9.97
CA TRP A 240 15.77 5.95 9.17
C TRP A 240 14.65 6.87 9.61
N LEU A 241 13.95 7.47 8.64
CA LEU A 241 12.78 8.32 8.86
C LEU A 241 11.51 7.56 8.47
N ASP A 242 10.44 7.84 9.20
CA ASP A 242 9.07 7.39 8.89
C ASP A 242 8.04 8.47 9.28
N ALA A 243 6.75 8.17 9.22
CA ALA A 243 5.67 9.04 9.71
C ALA A 243 5.79 10.50 9.25
N LEU A 244 6.11 10.72 7.99
CA LEU A 244 6.27 12.06 7.41
C LEU A 244 4.96 12.85 7.49
N MET A 245 4.99 14.05 8.09
CA MET A 245 3.84 14.91 8.35
C MET A 245 4.15 16.38 8.05
N THR A 246 3.11 17.15 7.72
CA THR A 246 3.18 18.63 7.62
C THR A 246 2.13 19.26 8.52
N LEU A 247 2.54 20.23 9.32
CA LEU A 247 1.68 20.98 10.26
C LEU A 247 2.26 22.36 10.52
N ASN A 248 1.43 23.27 11.01
CA ASN A 248 1.91 24.59 11.42
C ASN A 248 2.48 24.55 12.84
N ASP A 249 3.62 25.23 13.05
CA ASP A 249 4.17 25.46 14.39
C ASP A 249 3.38 26.55 15.14
N SER A 250 3.80 26.85 16.37
CA SER A 250 3.18 27.87 17.23
C SER A 250 3.17 29.27 16.62
N ASP A 251 4.09 29.55 15.68
CA ASP A 251 4.17 30.82 14.95
C ASP A 251 3.33 30.81 13.65
N GLY A 252 2.60 29.71 13.37
CA GLY A 252 1.80 29.54 12.16
C GLY A 252 2.62 29.18 10.91
N ARG A 253 3.91 28.84 11.05
CA ARG A 253 4.76 28.42 9.92
C ARG A 253 4.58 26.95 9.64
N GLU A 254 4.39 26.60 8.37
CA GLU A 254 4.36 25.20 7.96
C GLU A 254 5.71 24.55 8.19
N ARG A 255 5.68 23.40 8.87
CA ARG A 255 6.85 22.57 9.21
C ARG A 255 6.62 21.16 8.69
N MET A 256 7.68 20.54 8.19
CA MET A 256 7.70 19.13 7.83
C MET A 256 8.44 18.35 8.92
N VAL A 257 7.75 17.35 9.49
CA VAL A 257 8.23 16.55 10.62
C VAL A 257 8.22 15.09 10.23
N ALA A 258 9.21 14.34 10.68
CA ALA A 258 9.27 12.88 10.52
C ALA A 258 9.65 12.21 11.85
N GLY A 259 9.14 11.01 12.08
CA GLY A 259 9.68 10.09 13.05
C GLY A 259 11.06 9.61 12.64
N TYR A 260 11.93 9.27 13.58
CA TYR A 260 13.20 8.64 13.25
C TYR A 260 13.59 7.53 14.21
N ALA A 261 14.36 6.59 13.68
CA ALA A 261 15.12 5.63 14.45
C ALA A 261 16.60 5.72 14.07
N ARG A 262 17.48 5.83 15.06
CA ARG A 262 18.93 5.71 14.87
C ARG A 262 19.37 4.31 15.30
N LEU A 263 20.07 3.61 14.41
CA LEU A 263 20.40 2.19 14.55
C LEU A 263 21.89 1.94 14.49
N LYS A 264 22.33 0.88 15.19
CA LYS A 264 23.63 0.27 14.99
C LYS A 264 23.47 -0.94 14.07
N GLY A 265 23.95 -0.80 12.83
CA GLY A 265 23.66 -1.80 11.80
C GLY A 265 22.17 -1.86 11.46
N LEU A 266 21.65 -3.02 11.09
CA LEU A 266 20.26 -3.22 10.65
C LEU A 266 19.30 -3.66 11.76
N GLY A 267 19.74 -3.91 12.96
CA GLY A 267 18.89 -4.57 13.98
C GLY A 267 18.85 -3.92 15.36
N GLU A 268 19.85 -3.17 15.77
CA GLU A 268 19.90 -2.59 17.13
C GLU A 268 19.49 -1.12 17.10
N VAL A 269 18.33 -0.80 17.66
CA VAL A 269 17.86 0.59 17.80
C VAL A 269 18.62 1.26 18.96
N LEU A 270 19.26 2.38 18.69
CA LEU A 270 20.03 3.18 19.66
C LEU A 270 19.19 4.33 20.23
N GLU A 271 18.32 4.91 19.41
CA GLU A 271 17.52 6.10 19.74
C GLU A 271 16.33 6.21 18.81
N ARG A 272 15.25 6.79 19.30
CA ARG A 272 14.06 7.17 18.53
C ARG A 272 13.68 8.62 18.82
N GLY A 273 12.87 9.22 17.97
CA GLY A 273 12.38 10.57 18.21
C GLY A 273 11.71 11.20 17.01
N LEU A 274 11.72 12.53 16.99
CA LEU A 274 11.22 13.33 15.89
C LEU A 274 12.31 14.25 15.35
N MET A 275 12.30 14.42 14.03
CA MET A 275 13.11 15.40 13.31
C MET A 275 12.21 16.39 12.58
N VAL A 276 12.68 17.61 12.40
CA VAL A 276 12.06 18.66 11.60
C VAL A 276 12.95 19.02 10.43
N PHE A 277 12.37 19.25 9.27
CA PHE A 277 13.10 19.70 8.09
C PHE A 277 13.52 21.15 8.23
N ASN A 278 14.81 21.43 8.05
CA ASN A 278 15.40 22.75 8.03
C ASN A 278 15.59 23.21 6.57
N ASP A 279 14.86 24.23 6.15
CA ASP A 279 14.88 24.74 4.78
C ASP A 279 16.24 25.29 4.35
N ALA A 280 17.02 25.85 5.29
CA ALA A 280 18.33 26.44 4.97
C ALA A 280 19.37 25.37 4.65
N THR A 281 19.35 24.25 5.36
CA THR A 281 20.25 23.11 5.16
C THR A 281 19.64 22.04 4.24
N GLN A 282 18.34 22.13 3.99
CA GLN A 282 17.53 21.11 3.29
C GLN A 282 17.78 19.70 3.86
N SER A 283 17.75 19.58 5.18
CA SER A 283 17.94 18.33 5.91
C SER A 283 17.11 18.31 7.18
N PHE A 284 16.83 17.12 7.69
CA PHE A 284 16.13 16.92 8.95
C PHE A 284 17.08 17.05 10.14
N GLU A 285 16.61 17.72 11.19
CA GLU A 285 17.35 17.95 12.43
C GLU A 285 16.53 17.44 13.62
N PRO A 286 17.14 16.76 14.63
CA PRO A 286 16.41 16.24 15.78
C PRO A 286 15.77 17.37 16.62
N ILE A 287 14.48 17.22 16.93
CA ILE A 287 13.73 18.11 17.83
C ILE A 287 13.23 17.41 19.10
N VAL A 288 12.99 16.09 19.02
CA VAL A 288 12.63 15.25 20.17
C VAL A 288 13.51 14.03 20.14
N ARG A 289 14.11 13.71 21.31
CA ARG A 289 14.88 12.49 21.52
C ARG A 289 14.18 11.63 22.59
N ALA A 290 13.96 10.36 22.31
CA ALA A 290 13.30 9.42 23.18
C ALA A 290 14.08 8.13 23.33
N GLY A 291 13.79 7.35 24.36
CA GLY A 291 14.39 6.03 24.56
C GLY A 291 13.90 5.03 23.50
N VAL A 292 14.64 3.93 23.40
CA VAL A 292 14.35 2.83 22.44
C VAL A 292 12.99 2.19 22.65
N ASP A 293 12.47 2.17 23.88
CA ASP A 293 11.21 1.53 24.27
C ASP A 293 9.99 2.47 24.12
N PHE A 294 10.15 3.60 23.42
CA PHE A 294 9.08 4.56 23.31
C PHE A 294 8.23 4.29 22.06
N LEU A 295 7.10 3.56 22.23
CA LEU A 295 6.20 3.14 21.17
C LEU A 295 5.73 4.26 20.23
N PRO A 296 5.35 5.49 20.69
CA PRO A 296 4.87 6.52 19.81
C PRO A 296 5.82 6.91 18.66
N PHE A 297 7.11 6.59 18.79
CA PHE A 297 8.10 6.86 17.73
C PHE A 297 8.74 5.59 17.19
N SER A 298 8.10 4.43 17.42
CA SER A 298 8.62 3.17 16.96
C SER A 298 7.85 2.64 15.77
N ASN A 299 8.43 2.77 14.57
CA ASN A 299 7.89 2.18 13.34
C ASN A 299 6.42 2.57 13.12
N THR A 300 6.18 3.88 12.99
CA THR A 300 4.84 4.46 12.90
C THR A 300 4.20 4.33 11.51
N GLY A 301 4.97 3.95 10.50
CA GLY A 301 4.49 3.79 9.11
C GLY A 301 4.15 5.12 8.45
N HIS A 302 3.09 5.15 7.64
CA HIS A 302 2.62 6.36 6.97
C HIS A 302 1.62 7.11 7.85
N ALA A 303 1.80 8.42 7.97
CA ALA A 303 0.83 9.29 8.61
C ALA A 303 -0.26 9.71 7.61
N PHE A 304 -1.51 9.74 8.06
CA PHE A 304 -2.64 10.24 7.27
C PHE A 304 -3.62 11.05 8.14
N GLY A 305 -4.28 12.01 7.52
CA GLY A 305 -5.15 12.94 8.24
C GLY A 305 -6.56 12.37 8.47
N VAL A 306 -7.10 12.61 9.67
CA VAL A 306 -8.48 12.27 10.06
C VAL A 306 -9.09 13.43 10.83
N ASN A 307 -10.35 13.75 10.57
CA ASN A 307 -11.11 14.76 11.30
C ASN A 307 -11.89 14.09 12.44
N ILE A 308 -11.69 14.56 13.66
CA ILE A 308 -12.46 14.17 14.84
C ILE A 308 -13.14 15.41 15.42
N LYS A 309 -14.45 15.56 15.20
CA LYS A 309 -15.25 16.68 15.71
C LYS A 309 -14.64 18.07 15.38
N GLY A 310 -14.16 18.25 14.15
CA GLY A 310 -13.55 19.51 13.70
C GLY A 310 -12.06 19.65 13.99
N GLN A 311 -11.45 18.74 14.74
CA GLN A 311 -10.02 18.72 15.01
C GLN A 311 -9.31 17.72 14.11
N LYS A 312 -8.26 18.14 13.39
CA LYS A 312 -7.39 17.27 12.61
C LYS A 312 -6.52 16.42 13.54
N TYR A 313 -6.46 15.10 13.25
CA TYR A 313 -5.54 14.14 13.83
C TYR A 313 -4.67 13.53 12.75
N TYR A 314 -3.47 13.12 13.10
CA TYR A 314 -2.70 12.16 12.34
C TYR A 314 -2.91 10.76 12.92
N TYR A 315 -3.30 9.82 12.06
CA TYR A 315 -3.32 8.39 12.30
C TYR A 315 -2.12 7.77 11.60
N PHE A 316 -1.62 6.63 12.11
CA PHE A 316 -0.42 5.98 11.60
C PHE A 316 -0.72 4.54 11.17
N THR A 317 -0.20 4.12 10.01
CA THR A 317 -0.46 2.79 9.42
C THR A 317 0.38 1.68 10.06
N SER A 318 0.62 1.75 11.35
CA SER A 318 1.37 0.76 12.11
C SER A 318 0.45 0.00 13.07
N PRO A 319 0.62 -1.32 13.25
CA PRO A 319 1.61 -2.23 12.63
C PRO A 319 1.29 -2.60 11.18
N ALA A 320 0.10 -2.30 10.69
CA ALA A 320 -0.33 -2.51 9.32
C ALA A 320 -1.49 -1.55 8.98
N PRO A 321 -1.75 -1.24 7.69
CA PRO A 321 -2.84 -0.35 7.28
C PRO A 321 -4.21 -0.77 7.80
N VAL A 322 -4.50 -2.06 7.81
CA VAL A 322 -5.76 -2.62 8.32
C VAL A 322 -5.77 -2.84 9.84
N ALA A 323 -4.75 -2.37 10.53
CA ALA A 323 -4.58 -2.49 11.99
C ALA A 323 -4.04 -1.20 12.62
N VAL A 324 -4.54 -0.07 12.19
CA VAL A 324 -4.18 1.25 12.73
C VAL A 324 -4.42 1.29 14.25
N ARG A 325 -3.39 1.63 15.02
CA ARG A 325 -3.43 1.58 16.49
C ARG A 325 -2.94 2.85 17.17
N MET A 326 -2.47 3.84 16.42
CA MET A 326 -1.92 5.06 17.02
C MET A 326 -2.41 6.31 16.30
N ARG A 327 -2.62 7.40 17.08
CA ARG A 327 -2.96 8.72 16.56
C ARG A 327 -2.44 9.83 17.47
N VAL A 328 -2.36 11.04 16.93
CA VAL A 328 -2.06 12.28 17.68
C VAL A 328 -2.82 13.45 17.06
N ARG A 329 -3.20 14.45 17.84
CA ARG A 329 -3.76 15.70 17.27
C ARG A 329 -2.71 16.39 16.40
N ALA A 330 -3.13 16.87 15.23
CA ALA A 330 -2.24 17.58 14.29
C ALA A 330 -1.96 19.02 14.75
N LEU A 331 -1.53 19.18 15.99
CA LEU A 331 -1.07 20.42 16.60
C LEU A 331 0.41 20.28 16.95
N TRP A 332 1.19 21.35 16.76
CA TRP A 332 2.64 21.32 17.01
C TRP A 332 2.97 20.82 18.41
N ASP A 333 2.35 21.41 19.44
CA ASP A 333 2.62 21.06 20.84
C ASP A 333 2.21 19.62 21.20
N ASP A 334 1.27 19.01 20.47
CA ASP A 334 0.89 17.63 20.70
C ASP A 334 1.81 16.66 19.94
N VAL A 335 2.20 17.00 18.70
CA VAL A 335 3.09 16.15 17.90
C VAL A 335 4.48 16.05 18.53
N VAL A 336 4.99 17.13 19.12
CA VAL A 336 6.32 17.13 19.78
C VAL A 336 6.30 16.61 21.23
N ASP A 337 5.12 16.43 21.82
CA ASP A 337 4.96 15.84 23.17
C ASP A 337 4.50 14.37 23.07
N ALA A 338 5.43 13.50 23.33
CA ALA A 338 5.22 12.05 23.35
C ALA A 338 4.06 11.58 24.25
N ASN A 339 3.71 12.33 25.29
CA ASN A 339 2.61 11.99 26.21
C ASN A 339 1.21 12.31 25.63
N ARG A 340 1.15 13.00 24.49
CA ARG A 340 -0.10 13.35 23.81
C ARG A 340 -0.57 12.30 22.80
N TYR A 341 0.29 11.34 22.47
CA TYR A 341 -0.09 10.26 21.57
C TYR A 341 -1.09 9.32 22.22
N GLU A 342 -2.06 8.88 21.44
CA GLU A 342 -3.10 7.94 21.85
C GLU A 342 -2.91 6.61 21.13
N VAL A 343 -3.14 5.51 21.83
CA VAL A 343 -3.17 4.15 21.29
C VAL A 343 -4.57 3.57 21.39
N LEU A 344 -4.96 2.80 20.39
CA LEU A 344 -6.22 2.06 20.38
C LEU A 344 -5.99 0.69 21.03
N THR A 345 -6.62 0.46 22.17
CA THR A 345 -6.38 -0.73 23.00
C THR A 345 -7.60 -1.13 23.82
N ALA A 346 -7.68 -2.40 24.19
CA ALA A 346 -8.60 -2.93 25.20
C ALA A 346 -7.97 -2.99 26.62
N LEU A 347 -6.70 -2.59 26.78
CA LEU A 347 -6.04 -2.53 28.09
C LEU A 347 -6.69 -1.47 28.99
N GLU A 348 -6.74 -1.77 30.30
CA GLU A 348 -7.22 -0.81 31.27
C GLU A 348 -6.20 0.34 31.45
N ALA A 349 -6.68 1.56 31.34
CA ALA A 349 -5.92 2.77 31.63
C ALA A 349 -6.31 3.34 32.99
N LYS A 350 -5.39 3.98 33.68
CA LYS A 350 -5.70 4.82 34.82
C LYS A 350 -6.69 5.90 34.35
N ALA A 351 -7.78 6.08 35.12
CA ALA A 351 -8.82 7.03 34.74
C ALA A 351 -8.23 8.44 34.57
N SER A 352 -8.17 8.90 33.32
CA SER A 352 -7.81 10.28 33.01
C SER A 352 -9.00 11.16 33.39
N ALA A 353 -8.83 12.02 34.37
CA ALA A 353 -9.87 12.95 34.75
C ALA A 353 -10.28 13.82 33.52
N GLY A 354 -11.52 13.64 33.08
CA GLY A 354 -12.21 14.58 32.22
C GLY A 354 -12.23 14.34 30.69
N ILE A 355 -11.67 13.24 30.17
CA ILE A 355 -11.81 12.90 28.73
C ILE A 355 -12.76 11.71 28.59
N PRO A 356 -13.93 11.86 27.95
CA PRO A 356 -14.80 10.73 27.64
C PRO A 356 -14.06 9.77 26.70
N GLN A 357 -13.74 8.57 27.18
CA GLN A 357 -13.12 7.52 26.37
C GLN A 357 -14.22 6.91 25.48
N GLN A 358 -14.26 7.30 24.22
CA GLN A 358 -15.23 6.76 23.28
C GLN A 358 -14.89 5.31 22.94
N ARG A 359 -15.84 4.41 23.15
CA ARG A 359 -15.76 3.01 22.74
C ARG A 359 -15.68 2.92 21.21
N VAL A 360 -14.78 2.08 20.72
CA VAL A 360 -14.50 1.89 19.28
C VAL A 360 -14.82 0.47 18.80
N ASP A 361 -14.98 -0.48 19.71
CA ASP A 361 -15.38 -1.84 19.37
C ASP A 361 -16.90 -2.00 19.26
N MET A 362 -17.28 -3.04 18.54
CA MET A 362 -18.66 -3.44 18.36
C MET A 362 -18.83 -4.86 18.92
N GLY A 363 -19.63 -5.00 19.95
CA GLY A 363 -19.96 -6.26 20.58
C GLY A 363 -19.86 -6.21 22.13
N ASP A 364 -20.30 -7.30 22.76
CA ASP A 364 -20.24 -7.52 24.23
C ASP A 364 -18.82 -7.93 24.64
N SER A 365 -17.89 -7.02 24.55
CA SER A 365 -16.54 -7.24 25.06
C SER A 365 -16.47 -6.83 26.53
N GLU A 366 -16.03 -7.72 27.41
CA GLU A 366 -15.69 -7.38 28.80
C GLU A 366 -14.61 -6.30 28.86
N ARG A 367 -13.81 -6.16 27.80
CA ARG A 367 -12.74 -5.17 27.68
C ARG A 367 -12.97 -4.33 26.42
N PRO A 368 -13.66 -3.17 26.53
CA PRO A 368 -13.97 -2.33 25.37
C PRO A 368 -12.71 -1.69 24.80
N TRP A 369 -12.57 -1.72 23.47
CA TRP A 369 -11.53 -1.01 22.77
C TRP A 369 -11.80 0.49 22.73
N ARG A 370 -10.76 1.29 23.03
CA ARG A 370 -10.85 2.75 23.14
C ARG A 370 -9.52 3.42 22.83
N TRP A 371 -9.57 4.67 22.42
CA TRP A 371 -8.40 5.51 22.33
C TRP A 371 -7.97 5.97 23.73
N VAL A 372 -6.73 5.69 24.09
CA VAL A 372 -6.15 5.99 25.40
C VAL A 372 -4.81 6.67 25.19
N ARG A 373 -4.51 7.74 25.94
CA ARG A 373 -3.16 8.30 25.90
C ARG A 373 -2.15 7.26 26.35
N PHE A 374 -1.07 7.11 25.60
CA PHE A 374 -0.03 6.15 25.92
C PHE A 374 0.53 6.34 27.34
N ALA A 375 0.69 7.61 27.77
CA ALA A 375 1.13 7.96 29.12
C ALA A 375 0.21 7.45 30.25
N ASP A 376 -1.10 7.30 29.98
CA ASP A 376 -2.08 6.82 30.97
C ASP A 376 -2.04 5.29 31.16
N LEU A 377 -1.43 4.56 30.20
CA LEU A 377 -1.20 3.12 30.31
C LEU A 377 0.07 2.79 31.10
N LEU A 378 1.05 3.70 31.08
CA LEU A 378 2.35 3.43 31.69
C LEU A 378 2.28 3.54 33.21
N GLY A 379 2.72 2.48 33.89
CA GLY A 379 3.06 2.54 35.31
C GLY A 379 4.32 3.38 35.56
N GLY A 380 4.56 3.74 36.83
CA GLY A 380 5.70 4.60 37.19
C GLY A 380 7.09 3.94 37.09
N ASP A 381 7.18 2.64 36.82
CA ASP A 381 8.44 1.89 36.77
C ASP A 381 8.68 1.22 35.40
N ALA A 382 9.95 0.90 35.11
CA ALA A 382 10.37 0.32 33.85
C ALA A 382 9.77 -1.08 33.58
N SER A 383 9.53 -1.88 34.60
CA SER A 383 8.94 -3.22 34.49
C SER A 383 7.48 -3.15 34.04
N SER A 384 6.70 -2.24 34.63
CA SER A 384 5.32 -1.97 34.22
C SER A 384 5.25 -1.46 32.78
N LYS A 385 6.20 -0.63 32.37
CA LYS A 385 6.30 -0.09 31.01
C LYS A 385 6.54 -1.19 29.97
N ALA A 386 7.51 -2.08 30.23
CA ALA A 386 7.81 -3.20 29.33
C ALA A 386 6.61 -4.17 29.21
N ALA A 387 5.91 -4.44 30.31
CA ALA A 387 4.71 -5.27 30.29
C ALA A 387 3.57 -4.67 29.45
N VAL A 388 3.34 -3.36 29.55
CA VAL A 388 2.34 -2.65 28.72
C VAL A 388 2.70 -2.72 27.23
N ILE A 389 3.96 -2.46 26.88
CA ILE A 389 4.44 -2.54 25.50
C ILE A 389 4.19 -3.93 24.92
N LYS A 390 4.59 -4.97 25.67
CA LYS A 390 4.39 -6.36 25.25
C LYS A 390 2.91 -6.69 25.07
N ALA A 391 2.05 -6.25 25.97
CA ALA A 391 0.60 -6.47 25.89
C ALA A 391 -0.01 -5.76 24.67
N LEU A 392 0.43 -4.53 24.34
CA LEU A 392 0.01 -3.82 23.14
C LEU A 392 0.47 -4.53 21.86
N GLU A 393 1.69 -5.07 21.82
CA GLU A 393 2.20 -5.86 20.72
C GLU A 393 1.39 -7.15 20.51
N GLU A 394 1.02 -7.83 21.58
CA GLU A 394 0.18 -9.03 21.54
C GLU A 394 -1.24 -8.72 21.03
N GLU A 395 -1.84 -7.60 21.42
CA GLU A 395 -3.14 -7.14 20.88
C GLU A 395 -3.10 -6.81 19.40
N THR A 396 -1.97 -6.27 18.91
CA THR A 396 -1.84 -5.83 17.52
C THR A 396 -1.41 -6.92 16.55
N SER A 397 -1.05 -8.11 17.05
CA SER A 397 -0.33 -9.12 16.28
C SER A 397 -1.12 -9.79 15.15
N LYS A 398 -2.45 -9.59 15.02
CA LYS A 398 -3.26 -10.26 13.97
C LYS A 398 -4.41 -9.42 13.45
N PRO A 399 -4.20 -8.56 12.44
CA PRO A 399 -5.32 -8.02 11.67
C PRO A 399 -5.96 -9.13 10.83
N HIS A 400 -7.26 -9.35 11.01
CA HIS A 400 -8.01 -10.35 10.26
C HIS A 400 -8.67 -9.73 9.04
N VAL A 401 -8.01 -9.88 7.88
CA VAL A 401 -8.56 -9.56 6.56
C VAL A 401 -8.49 -10.82 5.71
N TYR A 402 -9.54 -11.06 4.92
CA TYR A 402 -9.68 -12.30 4.15
C TYR A 402 -9.73 -12.02 2.65
N ASP A 403 -9.09 -12.88 1.87
CA ASP A 403 -9.22 -12.89 0.42
C ASP A 403 -10.67 -13.21 0.04
N ILE A 404 -11.30 -12.29 -0.67
CA ILE A 404 -12.70 -12.45 -1.10
C ILE A 404 -12.92 -13.67 -2.00
N GLU A 405 -11.90 -14.11 -2.74
CA GLU A 405 -12.00 -15.26 -3.66
C GLU A 405 -11.85 -16.59 -2.94
N SER A 406 -10.78 -16.75 -2.20
CA SER A 406 -10.44 -18.03 -1.55
C SER A 406 -10.95 -18.17 -0.12
N GLY A 407 -11.29 -17.06 0.54
CA GLY A 407 -11.60 -17.04 1.97
C GLY A 407 -10.39 -17.29 2.88
N LYS A 408 -9.17 -17.30 2.35
CA LYS A 408 -7.95 -17.43 3.14
C LYS A 408 -7.63 -16.13 3.86
N GLU A 409 -7.09 -16.27 5.06
CA GLU A 409 -6.60 -15.11 5.82
C GLU A 409 -5.37 -14.49 5.15
N ILE A 410 -5.33 -13.17 5.11
CA ILE A 410 -4.23 -12.37 4.57
C ILE A 410 -3.51 -11.71 5.74
N LEU A 411 -2.24 -12.02 5.92
CA LEU A 411 -1.38 -11.32 6.87
C LEU A 411 -0.91 -10.01 6.23
N SER A 412 -1.54 -8.90 6.61
CA SER A 412 -1.19 -7.56 6.13
C SER A 412 0.19 -7.13 6.66
N HIS A 413 0.99 -6.55 5.78
CA HIS A 413 2.25 -5.88 6.09
C HIS A 413 2.12 -4.38 5.77
N ASN A 414 3.21 -3.70 5.47
CA ASN A 414 3.23 -2.26 5.21
C ASN A 414 2.31 -1.84 4.04
N GLY A 415 1.89 -0.58 4.09
CA GLY A 415 1.02 0.03 3.11
C GLY A 415 0.41 1.33 3.62
N THR A 416 -0.65 1.78 2.97
CA THR A 416 -1.31 3.07 3.26
C THR A 416 -2.81 2.95 3.39
N VAL A 417 -3.41 3.91 4.11
CA VAL A 417 -4.86 4.10 4.22
C VAL A 417 -5.18 5.55 3.90
N TYR A 418 -6.11 5.76 2.95
CA TYR A 418 -6.66 7.09 2.67
C TYR A 418 -8.16 7.01 2.44
N PHE A 419 -8.87 8.10 2.76
CA PHE A 419 -10.27 8.23 2.34
C PHE A 419 -10.31 8.47 0.83
N ASN A 420 -11.23 7.78 0.16
CA ASN A 420 -11.41 7.91 -1.27
C ASN A 420 -12.80 8.49 -1.58
N ASP A 421 -12.84 9.63 -2.26
CA ASP A 421 -14.06 10.36 -2.54
C ASP A 421 -14.99 9.65 -3.54
N TYR A 422 -14.43 8.89 -4.48
CA TYR A 422 -15.24 8.11 -5.42
C TYR A 422 -15.96 6.95 -4.72
N ARG A 423 -15.26 6.24 -3.81
CA ARG A 423 -15.83 5.12 -3.04
C ARG A 423 -16.58 5.58 -1.79
N GLN A 424 -16.40 6.81 -1.34
CA GLN A 424 -16.88 7.33 -0.06
C GLN A 424 -16.48 6.41 1.11
N ARG A 425 -15.28 5.81 1.04
CA ARG A 425 -14.73 4.83 1.99
C ARG A 425 -13.26 5.04 2.22
N TRP A 426 -12.77 4.50 3.32
CA TRP A 426 -11.34 4.35 3.57
C TRP A 426 -10.82 3.18 2.75
N VAL A 427 -9.82 3.44 1.93
CA VAL A 427 -9.17 2.46 1.05
C VAL A 427 -7.78 2.18 1.58
N ALA A 428 -7.47 0.89 1.79
CA ALA A 428 -6.15 0.40 2.16
C ALA A 428 -5.49 -0.28 0.95
N ILE A 429 -4.25 0.15 0.65
CA ILE A 429 -3.36 -0.53 -0.30
C ILE A 429 -2.19 -1.08 0.52
N PHE A 430 -2.00 -2.38 0.52
CA PHE A 430 -0.98 -3.03 1.36
C PHE A 430 -0.39 -4.29 0.71
N VAL A 431 0.81 -4.67 1.13
CA VAL A 431 1.46 -5.92 0.72
C VAL A 431 1.14 -7.03 1.71
N GLN A 432 0.96 -8.24 1.21
CA GLN A 432 0.83 -9.44 2.02
C GLN A 432 2.20 -9.95 2.46
N GLN A 433 2.34 -10.33 3.73
CA GLN A 433 3.46 -11.12 4.23
C GLN A 433 3.16 -12.62 4.10
N PHE A 434 4.15 -13.41 3.76
CA PHE A 434 4.04 -14.86 3.53
C PHE A 434 3.06 -15.23 2.41
N GLY A 435 3.05 -14.46 1.31
CA GLY A 435 2.24 -14.79 0.13
C GLY A 435 2.69 -16.08 -0.54
N GLU A 436 1.77 -16.78 -1.22
CA GLU A 436 2.06 -18.07 -1.86
C GLU A 436 3.04 -17.95 -3.04
N SER A 437 2.94 -16.88 -3.82
CA SER A 437 3.80 -16.66 -5.00
C SER A 437 5.11 -15.97 -4.65
N SER A 438 5.13 -15.21 -3.55
CA SER A 438 6.30 -14.46 -3.06
C SER A 438 6.07 -14.04 -1.61
N PHE A 439 7.14 -13.97 -0.83
CA PHE A 439 7.08 -13.57 0.59
C PHE A 439 6.46 -12.17 0.79
N LEU A 440 6.78 -11.18 -0.06
CA LEU A 440 6.26 -9.81 -0.04
C LEU A 440 5.90 -9.30 -1.45
N GLY A 441 5.26 -10.11 -2.30
CA GLY A 441 5.01 -9.73 -3.70
C GLY A 441 3.55 -9.46 -4.05
N GLU A 442 2.60 -9.88 -3.22
CA GLU A 442 1.17 -9.76 -3.48
C GLU A 442 0.63 -8.46 -2.87
N VAL A 443 0.05 -7.59 -3.70
CA VAL A 443 -0.56 -6.32 -3.27
C VAL A 443 -2.08 -6.44 -3.27
N TRP A 444 -2.68 -5.95 -2.20
CA TRP A 444 -4.11 -6.05 -1.91
C TRP A 444 -4.76 -4.70 -1.73
N CYS A 445 -6.05 -4.63 -2.07
CA CYS A 445 -6.93 -3.50 -1.82
C CYS A 445 -8.06 -3.95 -0.90
N ALA A 446 -8.32 -3.18 0.16
CA ALA A 446 -9.45 -3.36 1.07
C ALA A 446 -10.16 -2.03 1.31
N GLU A 447 -11.45 -2.12 1.68
CA GLU A 447 -12.29 -0.96 1.99
C GLU A 447 -12.89 -1.08 3.39
N ALA A 448 -13.04 0.05 4.09
CA ALA A 448 -13.70 0.13 5.38
C ALA A 448 -14.46 1.45 5.57
N ASP A 449 -15.38 1.46 6.53
CA ASP A 449 -16.22 2.61 6.82
C ASP A 449 -15.55 3.65 7.71
N THR A 450 -14.54 3.24 8.50
CA THR A 450 -13.70 4.12 9.31
C THR A 450 -12.22 3.75 9.17
N PRO A 451 -11.26 4.63 9.52
CA PRO A 451 -9.84 4.34 9.34
C PRO A 451 -9.33 3.15 10.18
N VAL A 452 -10.07 2.73 11.20
CA VAL A 452 -9.73 1.54 12.00
C VAL A 452 -10.55 0.31 11.62
N GLY A 453 -11.48 0.45 10.68
CA GLY A 453 -12.33 -0.65 10.20
C GLY A 453 -13.83 -0.29 10.10
N PRO A 454 -14.72 -1.31 10.07
CA PRO A 454 -14.38 -2.73 10.08
C PRO A 454 -13.76 -3.20 8.78
N TRP A 455 -12.54 -3.70 8.84
CA TRP A 455 -11.86 -4.34 7.73
C TRP A 455 -12.30 -5.80 7.66
N GLY A 456 -12.82 -6.24 6.53
CA GLY A 456 -13.31 -7.60 6.37
C GLY A 456 -12.60 -8.36 5.26
N TYR A 457 -12.69 -7.84 4.07
CA TYR A 457 -12.27 -8.51 2.84
C TYR A 457 -11.33 -7.64 2.02
N ALA A 458 -10.44 -8.31 1.29
CA ALA A 458 -9.53 -7.66 0.36
C ALA A 458 -9.53 -8.38 -0.99
N ARG A 459 -9.16 -7.64 -2.03
CA ARG A 459 -8.96 -8.10 -3.39
C ARG A 459 -7.50 -7.97 -3.76
N LYS A 460 -6.90 -9.04 -4.29
CA LYS A 460 -5.55 -8.97 -4.86
C LYS A 460 -5.56 -8.14 -6.13
N ILE A 461 -4.78 -7.09 -6.17
CA ILE A 461 -4.73 -6.13 -7.29
C ILE A 461 -3.48 -6.28 -8.13
N VAL A 462 -2.37 -6.76 -7.53
CA VAL A 462 -1.09 -7.00 -8.22
C VAL A 462 -0.45 -8.28 -7.69
N THR A 463 0.18 -9.05 -8.57
CA THR A 463 1.07 -10.16 -8.23
C THR A 463 2.45 -9.95 -8.82
N HIS A 464 3.49 -10.31 -8.05
CA HIS A 464 4.89 -10.34 -8.48
C HIS A 464 5.45 -11.73 -8.18
N ASN A 465 5.20 -12.70 -9.05
CA ASN A 465 5.63 -14.08 -8.87
C ASN A 465 7.14 -14.17 -8.61
N LYS A 466 7.53 -14.74 -7.46
CA LYS A 466 8.91 -14.91 -6.99
C LYS A 466 9.71 -13.63 -6.74
N TYR A 467 9.06 -12.46 -6.76
CA TYR A 467 9.67 -11.17 -6.46
C TYR A 467 8.95 -10.48 -5.32
N SER A 468 9.62 -9.57 -4.64
CA SER A 468 8.98 -8.68 -3.67
C SER A 468 8.51 -7.37 -4.33
N PHE A 469 7.49 -6.79 -3.72
CA PHE A 469 7.00 -5.45 -3.99
C PHE A 469 6.62 -4.83 -2.64
N TYR A 470 7.62 -4.52 -1.84
CA TYR A 470 7.40 -4.12 -0.46
C TYR A 470 7.16 -2.62 -0.30
N ASN A 471 6.57 -2.25 0.84
CA ASN A 471 6.23 -0.90 1.25
C ASN A 471 5.40 -0.13 0.20
N PRO A 472 4.25 -0.68 -0.28
CA PRO A 472 3.42 0.03 -1.23
C PRO A 472 2.87 1.32 -0.62
N LYS A 473 2.93 2.42 -1.41
CA LYS A 473 2.50 3.76 -1.04
C LYS A 473 1.51 4.30 -2.06
N GLN A 474 0.25 4.55 -1.66
CA GLN A 474 -0.70 5.32 -2.46
C GLN A 474 -0.37 6.81 -2.39
N HIS A 475 -0.57 7.52 -3.50
CA HIS A 475 -0.38 8.97 -3.64
C HIS A 475 -1.74 9.65 -3.86
N PRO A 476 -2.49 10.05 -2.83
CA PRO A 476 -3.81 10.64 -2.99
C PRO A 476 -3.79 11.95 -3.81
N HIS A 477 -2.67 12.67 -3.82
CA HIS A 477 -2.48 13.87 -4.64
C HIS A 477 -2.37 13.59 -6.14
N PHE A 478 -2.29 12.33 -6.53
CA PHE A 478 -2.29 11.89 -7.93
C PHE A 478 -3.65 11.38 -8.40
N ASP A 479 -4.61 11.24 -7.50
CA ASP A 479 -5.94 10.73 -7.82
C ASP A 479 -6.60 11.53 -8.95
N ARG A 480 -7.36 10.84 -9.81
CA ARG A 480 -8.05 11.42 -10.95
C ARG A 480 -9.52 11.02 -10.97
N ASP A 481 -10.32 11.81 -11.68
CA ASP A 481 -11.75 11.59 -11.86
C ASP A 481 -12.48 11.44 -10.50
N GLY A 482 -12.23 12.38 -9.57
CA GLY A 482 -12.82 12.38 -8.25
C GLY A 482 -12.42 11.19 -7.38
N GLY A 483 -11.21 10.64 -7.59
CA GLY A 483 -10.68 9.50 -6.84
C GLY A 483 -11.00 8.13 -7.46
N ARG A 484 -11.65 8.08 -8.66
CA ARG A 484 -11.86 6.83 -9.39
C ARG A 484 -10.54 6.15 -9.74
N PHE A 485 -9.57 6.90 -10.26
CA PHE A 485 -8.23 6.40 -10.52
C PHE A 485 -7.31 6.79 -9.38
N ILE A 486 -6.76 5.78 -8.70
CA ILE A 486 -5.74 5.97 -7.68
C ILE A 486 -4.38 5.46 -8.17
N PHE A 487 -3.31 6.05 -7.65
CA PHE A 487 -1.94 5.73 -8.02
C PHE A 487 -1.16 5.28 -6.79
N PHE A 488 -0.38 4.22 -6.94
CA PHE A 488 0.49 3.71 -5.88
C PHE A 488 1.78 3.15 -6.46
N GLU A 489 2.85 3.20 -5.68
CA GLU A 489 4.13 2.62 -6.03
C GLU A 489 4.66 1.76 -4.88
N GLY A 490 5.66 0.93 -5.16
CA GLY A 490 6.35 0.14 -4.18
C GLY A 490 7.71 -0.33 -4.71
N THR A 491 8.52 -0.88 -3.82
CA THR A 491 9.87 -1.32 -4.15
C THR A 491 9.85 -2.71 -4.76
N TYR A 492 10.16 -2.79 -6.05
CA TYR A 492 10.35 -4.04 -6.77
C TYR A 492 11.78 -4.54 -6.56
N SER A 493 11.94 -5.73 -5.98
CA SER A 493 13.26 -6.32 -5.72
C SER A 493 13.21 -7.84 -5.61
N HIS A 494 14.33 -8.50 -5.93
CA HIS A 494 14.52 -9.92 -5.61
C HIS A 494 14.78 -10.15 -4.10
N THR A 495 15.23 -9.13 -3.39
CA THR A 495 15.41 -9.14 -1.94
C THR A 495 14.05 -9.30 -1.25
N PHE A 496 13.97 -10.03 -0.15
CA PHE A 496 12.72 -10.33 0.57
C PHE A 496 11.64 -11.06 -0.24
N SER A 497 12.01 -11.66 -1.37
CA SER A 497 11.06 -12.45 -2.18
C SER A 497 10.78 -13.84 -1.58
N GLY A 498 11.66 -14.34 -0.73
CA GLY A 498 11.62 -15.73 -0.26
C GLY A 498 12.03 -16.75 -1.34
N SER A 499 12.54 -16.29 -2.48
CA SER A 499 12.95 -17.09 -3.64
C SER A 499 14.41 -16.80 -4.00
N ALA A 500 15.04 -17.75 -4.71
CA ALA A 500 16.42 -17.63 -5.21
C ALA A 500 16.49 -16.96 -6.60
N GLU A 501 15.60 -16.04 -6.92
CA GLU A 501 15.59 -15.34 -8.19
C GLU A 501 16.76 -14.35 -8.32
N ASN A 502 17.20 -14.12 -9.56
CA ASN A 502 18.23 -13.15 -9.85
C ASN A 502 17.64 -11.74 -9.96
N ALA A 503 18.45 -10.73 -9.62
CA ALA A 503 18.10 -9.33 -9.80
C ALA A 503 17.70 -9.03 -11.26
N THR A 504 16.56 -8.39 -11.46
CA THR A 504 16.09 -7.98 -12.79
C THR A 504 16.90 -6.75 -13.25
N PRO A 505 17.59 -6.81 -14.40
CA PRO A 505 18.38 -5.69 -14.89
C PRO A 505 17.59 -4.38 -14.92
N ARG A 506 18.12 -3.31 -14.36
CA ARG A 506 17.58 -1.95 -14.22
C ARG A 506 16.32 -1.82 -13.38
N TYR A 507 15.59 -2.91 -13.09
CA TYR A 507 14.34 -2.86 -12.32
C TYR A 507 14.50 -3.23 -10.85
N ASP A 508 15.48 -4.07 -10.54
CA ASP A 508 15.72 -4.48 -9.16
C ASP A 508 16.02 -3.28 -8.25
N TYR A 509 15.44 -3.30 -7.04
CA TYR A 509 15.59 -2.25 -6.04
C TYR A 509 15.12 -0.86 -6.51
N ASN A 510 14.00 -0.81 -7.23
CA ASN A 510 13.43 0.43 -7.75
C ASN A 510 11.91 0.53 -7.54
N GLN A 511 11.43 1.76 -7.51
CA GLN A 511 10.00 2.05 -7.38
C GLN A 511 9.29 1.88 -8.72
N ILE A 512 8.16 1.18 -8.72
CA ILE A 512 7.30 1.02 -9.90
C ILE A 512 5.90 1.55 -9.60
N MET A 513 5.42 2.47 -10.44
CA MET A 513 4.10 3.07 -10.32
C MET A 513 3.04 2.19 -10.97
N TYR A 514 1.91 2.05 -10.26
CA TYR A 514 0.68 1.41 -10.72
C TYR A 514 -0.50 2.37 -10.65
N ARG A 515 -1.49 2.14 -11.52
CA ARG A 515 -2.80 2.79 -11.48
C ARG A 515 -3.89 1.75 -11.22
N LEU A 516 -4.82 2.06 -10.34
CA LEU A 516 -6.00 1.23 -10.06
C LEU A 516 -7.26 2.01 -10.42
N ASP A 517 -8.11 1.43 -11.27
CA ASP A 517 -9.47 1.95 -11.53
C ASP A 517 -10.43 1.33 -10.50
N LEU A 518 -10.91 2.13 -9.57
CA LEU A 518 -11.85 1.69 -8.53
C LEU A 518 -13.26 1.37 -9.09
N ALA A 519 -13.51 1.69 -10.38
CA ALA A 519 -14.71 1.25 -11.08
C ALA A 519 -14.58 -0.13 -11.75
N ASP A 520 -13.38 -0.75 -11.75
CA ASP A 520 -13.21 -2.09 -12.31
C ASP A 520 -14.11 -3.11 -11.58
N PRO A 521 -15.03 -3.81 -12.29
CA PRO A 521 -15.96 -4.73 -11.64
C PRO A 521 -15.26 -5.90 -10.92
N ARG A 522 -14.03 -6.26 -11.33
CA ARG A 522 -13.24 -7.28 -10.63
C ARG A 522 -12.84 -6.86 -9.22
N LEU A 523 -12.87 -5.56 -8.91
CA LEU A 523 -12.53 -5.00 -7.60
C LEU A 523 -13.71 -4.94 -6.62
N THR A 524 -14.90 -5.42 -7.01
CA THR A 524 -16.07 -5.40 -6.14
C THR A 524 -15.79 -6.17 -4.84
N LEU A 525 -15.96 -5.48 -3.70
CA LEU A 525 -15.81 -6.02 -2.35
C LEU A 525 -17.16 -5.94 -1.60
N PRO A 526 -17.49 -6.94 -0.76
CA PRO A 526 -18.62 -6.83 0.14
C PRO A 526 -18.29 -5.83 1.27
N VAL A 527 -19.30 -5.09 1.69
CA VAL A 527 -19.24 -4.07 2.72
C VAL A 527 -20.07 -4.46 3.94
N ALA A 528 -19.79 -3.85 5.08
CA ALA A 528 -20.46 -4.18 6.33
C ALA A 528 -21.96 -3.82 6.29
N VAL A 529 -22.78 -4.76 6.72
CA VAL A 529 -24.19 -4.54 7.07
C VAL A 529 -24.28 -4.54 8.60
N TYR A 530 -24.77 -3.43 9.14
CA TYR A 530 -24.84 -3.19 10.56
C TYR A 530 -26.20 -3.61 11.13
N GLN A 531 -26.17 -4.30 12.26
CA GLN A 531 -27.33 -4.46 13.11
C GLN A 531 -27.47 -3.21 13.99
N VAL A 532 -28.62 -2.57 13.95
CA VAL A 532 -28.90 -1.32 14.66
C VAL A 532 -30.15 -1.50 15.52
N ALA A 533 -30.06 -1.13 16.80
CA ALA A 533 -31.21 -1.13 17.69
C ALA A 533 -32.23 -0.03 17.29
N ASP A 534 -33.53 -0.37 17.30
CA ASP A 534 -34.60 0.59 17.03
C ASP A 534 -35.05 1.38 18.28
N GLY A 535 -34.42 1.11 19.44
CA GLY A 535 -34.76 1.70 20.73
C GLY A 535 -36.08 1.19 21.36
N ARG A 536 -36.72 0.19 20.72
CA ARG A 536 -37.99 -0.42 21.16
C ARG A 536 -37.92 -1.95 21.23
N GLY A 537 -36.68 -2.46 21.27
CA GLY A 537 -36.39 -3.89 21.36
C GLY A 537 -36.30 -4.61 20.00
N GLY A 538 -36.49 -3.92 18.86
CA GLY A 538 -36.29 -4.44 17.52
C GLY A 538 -34.93 -4.05 16.91
N HIS A 539 -34.61 -4.72 15.81
CA HIS A 539 -33.36 -4.50 15.07
C HIS A 539 -33.62 -4.09 13.62
N ASP A 540 -32.70 -3.30 13.08
CA ASP A 540 -32.62 -2.94 11.66
C ASP A 540 -31.28 -3.38 11.09
N TYR A 541 -31.22 -3.64 9.78
CA TYR A 541 -30.03 -4.11 9.06
C TYR A 541 -29.70 -3.15 7.93
N ILE A 542 -28.71 -2.29 8.14
CA ILE A 542 -28.43 -1.18 7.23
C ILE A 542 -26.95 -1.06 6.91
N MET A 543 -26.64 -0.54 5.74
CA MET A 543 -25.29 -0.17 5.33
C MET A 543 -24.93 1.25 5.82
N ARG A 544 -23.65 1.62 5.70
CA ARG A 544 -23.12 2.91 6.14
C ARG A 544 -23.96 4.12 5.68
N SER A 545 -24.35 4.19 4.42
CA SER A 545 -25.12 5.32 3.87
C SER A 545 -26.40 5.63 4.64
N ALA A 546 -27.04 4.60 5.23
CA ALA A 546 -28.21 4.76 6.07
C ALA A 546 -27.88 5.03 7.55
N VAL A 547 -26.71 4.57 8.03
CA VAL A 547 -26.23 4.78 9.40
C VAL A 547 -25.80 6.22 9.63
N GLU A 548 -25.29 6.92 8.63
CA GLU A 548 -24.80 8.31 8.74
C GLU A 548 -25.92 9.34 9.00
N GLN A 549 -27.18 8.94 8.99
CA GLN A 549 -28.26 9.80 9.46
C GLN A 549 -28.09 10.11 10.96
N PRO A 550 -28.41 11.35 11.40
CA PRO A 550 -28.22 11.75 12.78
C PRO A 550 -28.84 10.77 13.79
N GLY A 551 -28.06 10.36 14.80
CA GLY A 551 -28.48 9.49 15.89
C GLY A 551 -28.46 7.98 15.61
N LYS A 552 -28.25 7.52 14.36
CA LYS A 552 -28.23 6.08 14.07
C LYS A 552 -26.90 5.41 14.35
N TRP A 553 -25.78 6.12 14.21
CA TRP A 553 -24.46 5.57 14.54
C TRP A 553 -24.34 5.10 15.99
N ASP A 554 -24.98 5.80 16.92
CA ASP A 554 -24.94 5.45 18.35
C ASP A 554 -25.75 4.19 18.67
N ALA A 555 -26.71 3.84 17.81
CA ALA A 555 -27.56 2.66 17.93
C ALA A 555 -26.98 1.40 17.27
N VAL A 556 -25.82 1.48 16.61
CA VAL A 556 -25.16 0.32 15.98
C VAL A 556 -24.64 -0.63 17.06
N GLU A 557 -25.06 -1.89 17.01
CA GLU A 557 -24.73 -2.93 17.98
C GLU A 557 -23.63 -3.88 17.46
N ALA A 558 -23.70 -4.27 16.17
CA ALA A 558 -22.78 -5.25 15.61
C ALA A 558 -22.62 -5.06 14.08
N VAL A 559 -21.57 -5.62 13.51
CA VAL A 559 -21.52 -6.01 12.10
C VAL A 559 -22.20 -7.37 11.98
N ALA A 560 -23.39 -7.40 11.38
CA ALA A 560 -24.16 -8.64 11.26
C ALA A 560 -23.54 -9.59 10.22
N PHE A 561 -23.20 -9.04 9.06
CA PHE A 561 -22.57 -9.74 7.92
C PHE A 561 -22.03 -8.70 6.92
N TYR A 562 -21.48 -9.17 5.82
CA TYR A 562 -21.08 -8.34 4.67
C TYR A 562 -21.90 -8.69 3.44
N ALA A 563 -22.24 -7.69 2.63
CA ALA A 563 -23.03 -7.82 1.40
C ALA A 563 -22.57 -6.80 0.36
N ILE A 564 -23.11 -6.86 -0.86
CA ILE A 564 -22.74 -5.97 -1.97
C ILE A 564 -23.67 -4.76 -2.03
N GLU A 565 -23.10 -3.58 -2.24
CA GLU A 565 -23.85 -2.34 -2.46
C GLU A 565 -24.68 -2.42 -3.75
N PRO A 566 -25.87 -1.78 -3.81
CA PRO A 566 -26.76 -1.88 -4.98
C PRO A 566 -26.11 -1.46 -6.29
N ASP A 567 -25.29 -0.41 -6.29
CA ASP A 567 -24.58 0.12 -7.46
C ASP A 567 -23.41 -0.75 -7.94
N ARG A 568 -23.05 -1.79 -7.16
CA ARG A 568 -21.94 -2.71 -7.43
C ARG A 568 -22.41 -4.15 -7.65
N ALA A 569 -23.72 -4.37 -7.71
CA ALA A 569 -24.28 -5.71 -7.89
C ALA A 569 -23.91 -6.28 -9.26
N ALA A 570 -23.50 -7.55 -9.29
CA ALA A 570 -23.27 -8.31 -10.51
C ALA A 570 -24.48 -9.17 -10.87
N ASP A 571 -24.53 -9.58 -12.15
CA ASP A 571 -25.58 -10.50 -12.62
C ASP A 571 -25.61 -11.80 -11.79
N GLY A 572 -26.82 -12.27 -11.47
CA GLY A 572 -27.03 -13.47 -10.67
C GLY A 572 -27.02 -13.28 -9.16
N MET A 573 -26.78 -12.07 -8.66
CA MET A 573 -26.97 -11.75 -7.24
C MET A 573 -28.43 -11.56 -6.90
N VAL A 574 -28.78 -11.81 -5.64
CA VAL A 574 -30.16 -11.70 -5.11
C VAL A 574 -30.33 -10.33 -4.47
N PRO A 575 -31.29 -9.51 -4.95
CA PRO A 575 -31.64 -8.27 -4.28
C PRO A 575 -32.30 -8.56 -2.94
N ILE A 576 -31.92 -7.84 -1.90
CA ILE A 576 -32.53 -7.92 -0.58
C ILE A 576 -33.17 -6.58 -0.25
N TYR A 577 -34.46 -6.64 0.04
CA TYR A 577 -35.31 -5.50 0.35
C TYR A 577 -35.56 -5.41 1.85
N ARG A 578 -35.53 -4.20 2.38
CA ARG A 578 -35.85 -3.88 3.75
C ARG A 578 -37.34 -3.47 3.81
N LEU A 579 -38.17 -4.34 4.34
CA LEU A 579 -39.60 -4.13 4.46
C LEU A 579 -39.97 -3.68 5.88
N GLN A 580 -41.00 -2.86 5.98
CA GLN A 580 -41.56 -2.41 7.26
C GLN A 580 -42.94 -3.04 7.47
N ALA A 581 -43.13 -3.67 8.61
CA ALA A 581 -44.43 -4.20 9.04
C ALA A 581 -44.85 -3.51 10.33
N SER A 582 -46.15 -3.13 10.41
CA SER A 582 -46.70 -2.59 11.64
C SER A 582 -47.24 -3.72 12.52
N VAL A 583 -46.69 -3.84 13.72
CA VAL A 583 -47.15 -4.82 14.72
C VAL A 583 -47.60 -4.03 15.95
N GLY A 584 -48.91 -3.87 16.14
CA GLY A 584 -49.46 -2.96 17.12
C GLY A 584 -49.03 -1.51 16.88
N ASN A 585 -48.46 -0.85 17.87
CA ASN A 585 -47.92 0.51 17.79
C ASN A 585 -46.43 0.57 17.41
N SER A 586 -45.82 -0.55 17.03
CA SER A 586 -44.38 -0.65 16.69
C SER A 586 -44.20 -0.98 15.21
N THR A 587 -43.16 -0.41 14.60
CA THR A 587 -42.71 -0.79 13.26
C THR A 587 -41.59 -1.84 13.41
N ARG A 588 -41.74 -2.95 12.72
CA ARG A 588 -40.74 -4.01 12.67
C ARG A 588 -40.08 -4.06 11.29
N ILE A 589 -38.82 -4.37 11.23
CA ILE A 589 -38.05 -4.50 10.01
C ILE A 589 -37.91 -5.99 9.66
N HIS A 590 -38.18 -6.29 8.40
CA HIS A 590 -38.06 -7.62 7.85
C HIS A 590 -37.31 -7.54 6.50
N LEU A 591 -36.35 -8.44 6.29
CA LEU A 591 -35.58 -8.56 5.04
C LEU A 591 -36.27 -9.57 4.12
N ALA A 592 -36.43 -9.25 2.83
CA ALA A 592 -37.01 -10.12 1.84
C ALA A 592 -36.24 -10.15 0.54
N ALA A 593 -36.17 -11.31 -0.09
CA ALA A 593 -35.55 -11.49 -1.41
C ALA A 593 -36.49 -11.14 -2.58
N GLN A 594 -37.73 -10.82 -2.29
CA GLN A 594 -38.71 -10.41 -3.28
C GLN A 594 -39.09 -8.95 -3.09
N PRO A 595 -39.29 -8.19 -4.19
CA PRO A 595 -39.67 -6.80 -4.09
C PRO A 595 -41.06 -6.67 -3.44
N PRO A 596 -41.31 -5.60 -2.66
CA PRO A 596 -42.64 -5.30 -2.17
C PRO A 596 -43.60 -4.93 -3.33
N ALA A 597 -44.92 -4.91 -3.03
CA ALA A 597 -45.94 -4.51 -4.01
C ALA A 597 -45.77 -3.06 -4.50
N SER A 598 -45.18 -2.18 -3.67
CA SER A 598 -44.81 -0.82 -4.05
C SER A 598 -43.35 -0.80 -4.54
N PRO A 599 -43.02 0.04 -5.55
CA PRO A 599 -41.63 0.16 -6.00
C PRO A 599 -40.71 0.50 -4.86
N ALA A 600 -39.64 -0.30 -4.67
CA ALA A 600 -38.58 -0.07 -3.70
C ALA A 600 -37.25 -0.50 -4.29
N GLU A 601 -36.20 0.19 -3.91
CA GLU A 601 -34.86 -0.19 -4.25
C GLU A 601 -34.30 -1.24 -3.26
N PRO A 602 -33.48 -2.20 -3.72
CA PRO A 602 -32.85 -3.14 -2.83
C PRO A 602 -31.94 -2.40 -1.83
N SER A 603 -31.93 -2.85 -0.59
CA SER A 603 -31.01 -2.31 0.43
C SER A 603 -29.59 -2.81 0.26
N PHE A 604 -29.44 -4.02 -0.26
CA PHE A 604 -28.16 -4.64 -0.63
C PHE A 604 -28.38 -5.86 -1.52
N TYR A 605 -27.30 -6.38 -2.07
CA TYR A 605 -27.32 -7.62 -2.84
C TYR A 605 -26.51 -8.71 -2.14
N ALA A 606 -26.98 -9.96 -2.28
CA ALA A 606 -26.39 -11.13 -1.67
C ALA A 606 -26.23 -12.26 -2.70
N LEU A 607 -25.60 -13.35 -2.31
CA LEU A 607 -25.45 -14.54 -3.14
C LEU A 607 -26.75 -15.38 -3.10
N THR A 608 -26.99 -16.14 -4.15
CA THR A 608 -28.18 -17.04 -4.24
C THR A 608 -28.26 -17.96 -3.03
N PRO A 609 -29.49 -18.27 -2.54
CA PRO A 609 -29.69 -19.20 -1.45
C PRO A 609 -29.07 -20.57 -1.75
N GLY A 610 -28.60 -21.26 -0.73
CA GLY A 610 -28.08 -22.62 -0.82
C GLY A 610 -27.63 -23.11 0.55
N GLU A 611 -27.95 -24.37 0.84
CA GLU A 611 -27.56 -25.03 2.09
C GLU A 611 -26.18 -25.69 2.01
N GLN A 612 -25.69 -25.96 0.78
CA GLN A 612 -24.38 -26.55 0.59
C GLN A 612 -23.28 -25.60 1.05
N ALA A 613 -22.29 -26.14 1.75
CA ALA A 613 -21.11 -25.39 2.14
C ALA A 613 -20.42 -24.81 0.89
N SER A 614 -20.11 -23.53 0.93
CA SER A 614 -19.29 -22.91 -0.10
C SER A 614 -17.85 -23.41 -0.01
N GLU A 615 -17.16 -23.53 -1.15
CA GLU A 615 -15.69 -23.74 -1.14
C GLU A 615 -14.97 -22.60 -0.43
N ASN A 616 -15.53 -21.40 -0.47
CA ASN A 616 -15.05 -20.26 0.29
C ASN A 616 -15.62 -20.28 1.72
N PRO A 617 -14.80 -20.51 2.76
CA PRO A 617 -15.24 -20.65 4.15
C PRO A 617 -15.83 -19.35 4.76
N CYS A 618 -15.60 -18.21 4.10
CA CYS A 618 -16.15 -16.92 4.51
C CYS A 618 -17.61 -16.71 4.05
N ILE A 619 -18.13 -17.54 3.17
CA ILE A 619 -19.54 -17.47 2.71
C ILE A 619 -20.40 -18.39 3.56
N ALA A 620 -21.53 -17.87 4.06
CA ALA A 620 -22.47 -18.64 4.88
C ALA A 620 -23.93 -18.35 4.49
N PRO A 621 -24.83 -19.29 4.75
CA PRO A 621 -26.26 -19.04 4.70
C PRO A 621 -26.65 -17.97 5.71
N LEU A 622 -27.55 -17.07 5.33
CA LEU A 622 -28.19 -16.10 6.22
C LEU A 622 -29.58 -16.62 6.60
N TYR A 623 -29.75 -16.98 7.86
CA TYR A 623 -31.02 -17.47 8.39
C TYR A 623 -31.81 -16.34 9.03
N GLU A 624 -33.11 -16.36 8.81
CA GLU A 624 -34.06 -15.53 9.52
C GLU A 624 -34.57 -16.29 10.74
N TYR A 625 -34.68 -15.59 11.84
CA TYR A 625 -35.29 -16.01 13.10
C TYR A 625 -36.43 -15.06 13.43
N SER A 626 -37.56 -15.59 13.81
CA SER A 626 -38.72 -14.80 14.24
C SER A 626 -39.09 -15.12 15.66
N ASN A 627 -39.54 -14.09 16.40
CA ASN A 627 -40.13 -14.24 17.71
C ASN A 627 -41.62 -14.02 17.62
N ALA A 628 -42.41 -15.06 17.80
CA ALA A 628 -43.87 -15.02 17.66
C ALA A 628 -44.54 -14.09 18.70
N THR A 629 -43.90 -13.85 19.86
CA THR A 629 -44.46 -13.01 20.91
C THR A 629 -44.21 -11.51 20.64
N SER A 630 -43.04 -11.14 20.18
CA SER A 630 -42.66 -9.73 19.96
C SER A 630 -42.86 -9.28 18.51
N GLY A 631 -43.00 -10.22 17.58
CA GLY A 631 -43.05 -9.95 16.14
C GLY A 631 -41.72 -9.45 15.56
N GLU A 632 -40.62 -9.70 16.25
CA GLU A 632 -39.29 -9.30 15.83
C GLU A 632 -38.64 -10.31 14.90
N HIS A 633 -37.71 -9.82 14.06
CA HIS A 633 -36.89 -10.61 13.16
C HIS A 633 -35.43 -10.39 13.47
N LEU A 634 -34.64 -11.47 13.50
CA LEU A 634 -33.20 -11.49 13.66
C LEU A 634 -32.57 -12.24 12.49
N TYR A 635 -31.48 -11.75 11.96
CA TYR A 635 -30.74 -12.37 10.87
C TYR A 635 -29.34 -12.77 11.33
N SER A 636 -28.99 -14.04 11.11
CA SER A 636 -27.71 -14.59 11.57
C SER A 636 -27.14 -15.61 10.58
N THR A 637 -25.82 -15.64 10.47
CA THR A 637 -25.08 -16.69 9.76
C THR A 637 -24.88 -17.95 10.61
N GLN A 638 -25.25 -17.93 11.88
CA GLN A 638 -25.21 -19.09 12.77
C GLN A 638 -26.49 -19.92 12.62
N SER A 639 -26.36 -21.24 12.58
CA SER A 639 -27.48 -22.15 12.38
C SER A 639 -28.38 -22.33 13.62
N GLN A 640 -27.89 -21.96 14.77
CA GLN A 640 -28.63 -21.99 16.04
C GLN A 640 -28.25 -20.75 16.88
N PRO A 641 -29.15 -19.76 17.01
CA PRO A 641 -28.93 -18.69 17.96
C PRO A 641 -29.25 -19.20 19.37
N ASP A 642 -28.42 -18.84 20.32
CA ASP A 642 -28.58 -19.14 21.74
C ASP A 642 -29.64 -18.23 22.39
N ARG A 643 -30.83 -18.13 21.78
CA ARG A 643 -31.90 -17.26 22.26
C ARG A 643 -33.22 -18.06 22.40
N PRO A 644 -33.69 -18.35 23.63
CA PRO A 644 -34.98 -18.97 23.85
C PRO A 644 -36.12 -18.14 23.27
N GLY A 645 -37.12 -18.80 22.64
CA GLY A 645 -38.31 -18.15 22.12
C GLY A 645 -38.17 -17.60 20.70
N TRP A 646 -37.11 -17.94 19.97
CA TRP A 646 -36.90 -17.61 18.58
C TRP A 646 -36.95 -18.85 17.70
N ASP A 647 -37.78 -18.80 16.66
CA ASP A 647 -37.94 -19.88 15.68
C ASP A 647 -37.15 -19.56 14.42
N ARG A 648 -36.31 -20.49 13.99
CA ARG A 648 -35.55 -20.36 12.73
C ARG A 648 -36.43 -20.73 11.54
N MET A 649 -36.40 -19.92 10.50
CA MET A 649 -37.01 -20.28 9.22
C MET A 649 -36.29 -21.49 8.60
N GLU A 650 -37.04 -22.39 7.98
CA GLU A 650 -36.51 -23.66 7.45
C GLU A 650 -35.41 -23.45 6.41
N LYS A 651 -35.60 -22.47 5.50
CA LYS A 651 -34.62 -22.16 4.44
C LYS A 651 -33.89 -20.85 4.70
N PRO A 652 -32.61 -20.75 4.30
CA PRO A 652 -31.89 -19.49 4.37
C PRO A 652 -32.48 -18.49 3.38
N LEU A 653 -32.49 -17.20 3.77
CA LEU A 653 -32.90 -16.08 2.92
C LEU A 653 -31.98 -15.93 1.69
N CYS A 654 -30.69 -15.99 1.92
CA CYS A 654 -29.62 -15.85 0.93
C CYS A 654 -28.31 -16.40 1.50
N ARG A 655 -27.20 -16.25 0.77
CA ARG A 655 -25.85 -16.41 1.31
C ARG A 655 -25.13 -15.06 1.33
N VAL A 656 -24.37 -14.83 2.37
CA VAL A 656 -23.62 -13.59 2.62
C VAL A 656 -22.20 -13.91 3.03
N TRP A 657 -21.34 -12.91 3.05
CA TRP A 657 -20.01 -13.04 3.65
C TRP A 657 -20.12 -12.80 5.16
N LYS A 658 -19.52 -13.68 5.94
CA LYS A 658 -19.48 -13.59 7.41
C LYS A 658 -18.79 -12.31 7.86
N ALA A 659 -19.14 -11.77 9.01
CA ALA A 659 -18.31 -10.80 9.68
C ALA A 659 -17.02 -11.50 10.16
N PRO A 660 -15.85 -11.17 9.60
CA PRO A 660 -14.60 -11.78 10.04
C PRO A 660 -14.11 -11.13 11.33
N GLY A 661 -13.45 -11.93 12.16
CA GLY A 661 -12.83 -11.45 13.39
C GLY A 661 -13.76 -11.42 14.61
N LYS A 662 -13.13 -11.48 15.78
CA LYS A 662 -13.83 -11.53 17.08
C LYS A 662 -14.30 -10.16 17.56
N THR A 663 -13.65 -9.07 17.10
CA THR A 663 -13.94 -7.72 17.59
C THR A 663 -13.80 -6.71 16.42
N PRO A 664 -14.88 -6.49 15.65
CA PRO A 664 -14.88 -5.43 14.64
C PRO A 664 -14.70 -4.06 15.32
N LEU A 665 -13.80 -3.25 14.79
CA LEU A 665 -13.54 -1.89 15.27
C LEU A 665 -14.24 -0.89 14.35
N LEU A 666 -14.83 0.15 14.95
CA LEU A 666 -15.55 1.21 14.24
C LEU A 666 -15.35 2.55 14.97
N ASP A 667 -14.47 3.41 14.49
CA ASP A 667 -14.27 4.75 15.04
C ASP A 667 -15.36 5.71 14.55
N ARG A 668 -16.48 5.73 15.25
CA ARG A 668 -17.67 6.51 14.91
C ARG A 668 -17.46 8.02 14.83
N ALA A 669 -16.39 8.54 15.43
CA ALA A 669 -16.05 9.96 15.42
C ALA A 669 -15.18 10.35 14.23
N ALA A 670 -14.51 9.38 13.60
CA ALA A 670 -13.59 9.62 12.50
C ALA A 670 -14.33 10.03 11.21
N ARG A 671 -13.86 11.12 10.59
CA ARG A 671 -14.33 11.63 9.30
C ARG A 671 -13.14 11.90 8.39
N PRO A 672 -13.31 11.90 7.07
CA PRO A 672 -12.26 12.38 6.17
C PRO A 672 -11.97 13.87 6.44
N ILE A 673 -10.75 14.28 6.09
CA ILE A 673 -10.43 15.70 5.99
C ILE A 673 -10.97 16.19 4.65
N VAL A 674 -11.83 17.17 4.68
CA VAL A 674 -12.23 17.91 3.48
C VAL A 674 -11.18 19.00 3.30
N GLU A 675 -10.28 18.82 2.33
CA GLU A 675 -9.37 19.88 1.91
C GLU A 675 -10.18 20.85 1.05
N HIS A 676 -10.36 22.09 1.53
CA HIS A 676 -11.03 23.18 0.82
C HIS A 676 -10.04 23.91 -0.08
#